data_228e301e3c1c1cfbb5ff2e294ff435bf
#
_entry.id   228e301e3c1c1cfbb5ff2e294ff435bf
#
_cell.length_a   1.000
_cell.length_b   1.000
_cell.length_c   1.000
_cell.angle_alpha   90.00
_cell.angle_beta   90.00
_cell.angle_gamma   90.00
#
_symmetry.space_group_name_H-M   'P 1'
#
loop_
_entity.id
_entity.type
_entity.pdbx_description
1 polymer ?
#
loop_
_entity_poly.entity_id
_entity_poly.type
_entity_poly.pdbx_seq_one_letter_code
_entity_poly.pdbx_strand_id
1 'polypeptide(L)'
;WRTIEDTERMIEIAKTKRRAIVIGGGLLGLECARGLMDQGMDVTVLHLAEWLMEMQLDRKAGDMLKADLERQGMHIELQANSKEIIGADDVEAIKLADGRVIETDLVVMAVGIRPFTEVAREAGLEVNRGIVVNDYLQTSDEHIYAVGECAEHNGKVYGLVAPLYEQGKVLADYLTGKETEGYKGSTTFTSLKVSGCDLYSAGQIVEDETVHGIEIFNSVDNIYKKVYLSDGRVVGAVLYGDTDDGSRFYNMMKKHESLEDYTLVSLLHKGGEESGTSIADMPDDETICGCNGVDKGTIVNAITTNGLTTVDEVTKTTKAGNSCGKCKGQIGEILKCTLGDEFVAAKPTGICACTDLTRDEIVTQIRAKGLKTSKEVRHVLDFKDKNGCPKCRPAINYYLNMVYPHEHQDEKASRFANERYHANIQNDGTFSVIPQMRGGVTDADQLIRLGEVAKKYNVPLVKVTGSQRVGLYGLKKDELPKVWKDLGMRSASAYGKKTRSVKSCVGKEFCRFGTQYTTRLGIRLEKTFEYIDTPHKFKMGVSGCPRSCVESGVKDFGVISVENGYQIYIGGNGGTEVTVGQLLTTVETEDQVVQLCGALMQYYRETGIYAERTAPWLKRLGFDHVKEVLLDEQRQKELFDRIMDAKQALEEEPWEAIVENKEAQKIFDVEKV
;
A
#
# COMPACT_ATOMS: atom_id res chain seq x y z
N TRP A 1 16.39 -12.93 -18.68
CA TRP A 1 15.54 -11.76 -18.60
C TRP A 1 16.40 -10.51 -18.39
N ARG A 2 16.34 -9.59 -19.36
CA ARG A 2 17.21 -8.41 -19.36
C ARG A 2 16.55 -7.15 -19.95
N THR A 3 15.68 -7.28 -20.94
CA THR A 3 15.10 -6.15 -21.68
C THR A 3 13.62 -5.94 -21.39
N ILE A 4 13.06 -4.82 -21.85
CA ILE A 4 11.62 -4.54 -21.79
C ILE A 4 10.86 -5.57 -22.65
N GLU A 5 11.42 -5.92 -23.82
CA GLU A 5 10.84 -6.90 -24.74
C GLU A 5 10.76 -8.29 -24.09
N ASP A 6 11.75 -8.69 -23.28
CA ASP A 6 11.67 -9.93 -22.49
C ASP A 6 10.48 -9.89 -21.55
N THR A 7 10.25 -8.76 -20.89
CA THR A 7 9.12 -8.57 -19.95
C THR A 7 7.79 -8.61 -20.68
N GLU A 8 7.67 -7.91 -21.82
CA GLU A 8 6.44 -7.91 -22.64
C GLU A 8 6.14 -9.33 -23.13
N ARG A 9 7.14 -10.09 -23.55
CA ARG A 9 7.00 -11.49 -23.96
C ARG A 9 6.53 -12.39 -22.82
N MET A 10 7.06 -12.22 -21.61
CA MET A 10 6.59 -12.96 -20.43
C MET A 10 5.13 -12.66 -20.12
N ILE A 11 4.70 -11.39 -20.17
CA ILE A 11 3.31 -10.98 -19.97
C ILE A 11 2.41 -11.60 -21.04
N GLU A 12 2.84 -11.65 -22.29
CA GLU A 12 2.05 -12.27 -23.37
C GLU A 12 1.89 -13.78 -23.19
N ILE A 13 2.96 -14.46 -22.80
CA ILE A 13 2.93 -15.91 -22.50
C ILE A 13 1.99 -16.19 -21.31
N ALA A 14 2.02 -15.37 -20.28
CA ALA A 14 1.18 -15.54 -19.09
C ALA A 14 -0.33 -15.46 -19.39
N LYS A 15 -0.76 -14.87 -20.50
CA LYS A 15 -2.18 -14.85 -20.90
C LYS A 15 -2.72 -16.21 -21.30
N THR A 16 -1.88 -17.11 -21.80
CA THR A 16 -2.26 -18.41 -22.37
C THR A 16 -1.67 -19.62 -21.67
N LYS A 17 -0.56 -19.44 -20.99
CA LYS A 17 0.20 -20.48 -20.27
C LYS A 17 0.08 -20.28 -18.77
N ARG A 18 0.35 -21.34 -17.98
CA ARG A 18 0.08 -21.29 -16.54
C ARG A 18 1.30 -21.52 -15.65
N ARG A 19 2.24 -22.34 -16.09
CA ARG A 19 3.39 -22.75 -15.25
C ARG A 19 4.63 -22.03 -15.68
N ALA A 20 5.36 -21.47 -14.72
CA ALA A 20 6.65 -20.84 -14.97
C ALA A 20 7.72 -21.36 -14.00
N ILE A 21 8.91 -21.55 -14.50
CA ILE A 21 10.10 -21.81 -13.70
C ILE A 21 11.03 -20.60 -13.81
N VAL A 22 11.45 -20.09 -12.65
CA VAL A 22 12.52 -19.08 -12.55
C VAL A 22 13.76 -19.75 -11.99
N ILE A 23 14.85 -19.78 -12.76
CA ILE A 23 16.15 -20.31 -12.32
C ILE A 23 16.94 -19.17 -11.69
N GLY A 24 17.18 -19.26 -10.37
CA GLY A 24 17.89 -18.27 -9.57
C GLY A 24 17.02 -17.65 -8.48
N GLY A 25 17.31 -17.95 -7.22
CA GLY A 25 16.62 -17.43 -6.01
C GLY A 25 17.31 -16.20 -5.41
N GLY A 26 18.01 -15.41 -6.22
CA GLY A 26 18.52 -14.10 -5.84
C GLY A 26 17.49 -12.99 -6.05
N LEU A 27 17.89 -11.73 -5.78
CA LEU A 27 17.03 -10.54 -5.81
C LEU A 27 16.14 -10.47 -7.07
N LEU A 28 16.75 -10.43 -8.25
CA LEU A 28 16.02 -10.29 -9.52
C LEU A 28 15.12 -11.50 -9.83
N GLY A 29 15.57 -12.71 -9.48
CA GLY A 29 14.79 -13.92 -9.70
C GLY A 29 13.50 -13.94 -8.88
N LEU A 30 13.57 -13.54 -7.62
CA LEU A 30 12.39 -13.44 -6.74
C LEU A 30 11.43 -12.33 -7.19
N GLU A 31 11.94 -11.19 -7.64
CA GLU A 31 11.12 -10.12 -8.22
C GLU A 31 10.42 -10.57 -9.51
N CYS A 32 11.13 -11.27 -10.39
CA CYS A 32 10.55 -11.86 -11.59
C CYS A 32 9.48 -12.90 -11.26
N ALA A 33 9.77 -13.82 -10.34
CA ALA A 33 8.82 -14.84 -9.88
C ALA A 33 7.54 -14.20 -9.35
N ARG A 34 7.67 -13.17 -8.54
CA ARG A 34 6.50 -12.41 -8.04
C ARG A 34 5.72 -11.76 -9.18
N GLY A 35 6.40 -11.10 -10.12
CA GLY A 35 5.75 -10.49 -11.27
C GLY A 35 4.94 -11.49 -12.09
N LEU A 36 5.45 -12.71 -12.30
CA LEU A 36 4.74 -13.79 -12.99
C LEU A 36 3.53 -14.31 -12.20
N MET A 37 3.66 -14.44 -10.87
CA MET A 37 2.51 -14.77 -10.00
C MET A 37 1.41 -13.71 -10.09
N ASP A 38 1.75 -12.43 -10.13
CA ASP A 38 0.81 -11.32 -10.27
C ASP A 38 0.10 -11.34 -11.64
N GLN A 39 0.71 -11.96 -12.67
CA GLN A 39 0.06 -12.28 -13.95
C GLN A 39 -0.78 -13.57 -13.91
N GLY A 40 -0.87 -14.26 -12.77
CA GLY A 40 -1.69 -15.45 -12.57
C GLY A 40 -1.01 -16.78 -12.91
N MET A 41 0.32 -16.79 -13.05
CA MET A 41 1.07 -18.03 -13.26
C MET A 41 1.36 -18.75 -11.94
N ASP A 42 1.45 -20.08 -12.02
CA ASP A 42 1.99 -20.95 -10.97
C ASP A 42 3.51 -21.00 -11.13
N VAL A 43 4.23 -20.50 -10.14
CA VAL A 43 5.66 -20.23 -10.28
C VAL A 43 6.49 -21.08 -9.33
N THR A 44 7.47 -21.78 -9.90
CA THR A 44 8.52 -22.50 -9.17
C THR A 44 9.86 -21.81 -9.34
N VAL A 45 10.51 -21.46 -8.23
CA VAL A 45 11.89 -20.94 -8.21
C VAL A 45 12.84 -22.10 -7.96
N LEU A 46 13.77 -22.33 -8.89
CA LEU A 46 14.86 -23.28 -8.74
C LEU A 46 16.12 -22.55 -8.30
N HIS A 47 16.66 -22.90 -7.13
CA HIS A 47 17.84 -22.24 -6.57
C HIS A 47 18.93 -23.26 -6.24
N LEU A 48 20.18 -22.95 -6.64
CA LEU A 48 21.29 -23.86 -6.49
C LEU A 48 21.82 -23.93 -5.05
N ALA A 49 21.77 -22.82 -4.31
CA ALA A 49 22.28 -22.75 -2.94
C ALA A 49 21.31 -23.36 -1.91
N GLU A 50 21.76 -23.44 -0.66
CA GLU A 50 21.03 -24.02 0.47
C GLU A 50 19.90 -23.10 1.02
N TRP A 51 19.97 -21.79 0.76
CA TRP A 51 18.96 -20.81 1.13
C TRP A 51 18.87 -19.70 0.11
N LEU A 52 17.78 -18.93 0.14
CA LEU A 52 17.55 -17.83 -0.80
C LEU A 52 18.46 -16.63 -0.52
N MET A 53 18.89 -15.94 -1.58
CA MET A 53 19.72 -14.73 -1.51
C MET A 53 21.00 -14.92 -0.69
N GLU A 54 21.68 -16.03 -0.86
CA GLU A 54 22.87 -16.44 -0.08
C GLU A 54 24.02 -15.44 -0.13
N MET A 55 24.05 -14.58 -1.12
CA MET A 55 25.04 -13.50 -1.24
C MET A 55 24.67 -12.27 -0.39
N GLN A 56 23.42 -12.13 0.05
CA GLN A 56 22.91 -10.98 0.79
C GLN A 56 22.33 -11.35 2.15
N LEU A 57 21.95 -12.59 2.39
CA LEU A 57 21.33 -13.04 3.62
C LEU A 57 22.14 -14.16 4.28
N ASP A 58 22.16 -14.16 5.58
CA ASP A 58 22.52 -15.35 6.32
C ASP A 58 21.44 -16.43 6.22
N ARG A 59 21.75 -17.64 6.65
CA ARG A 59 20.83 -18.77 6.53
C ARG A 59 19.48 -18.51 7.20
N LYS A 60 19.46 -17.88 8.39
CA LYS A 60 18.25 -17.65 9.15
C LYS A 60 17.28 -16.69 8.42
N ALA A 61 17.81 -15.58 7.93
CA ALA A 61 17.02 -14.64 7.12
C ALA A 61 16.57 -15.26 5.80
N GLY A 62 17.41 -16.07 5.14
CA GLY A 62 17.06 -16.81 3.92
C GLY A 62 15.95 -17.83 4.13
N ASP A 63 15.98 -18.56 5.26
CA ASP A 63 14.92 -19.52 5.62
C ASP A 63 13.59 -18.80 5.96
N MET A 64 13.65 -17.65 6.65
CA MET A 64 12.47 -16.81 6.90
C MET A 64 11.85 -16.30 5.59
N LEU A 65 12.68 -15.81 4.67
CA LEU A 65 12.24 -15.36 3.36
C LEU A 65 11.56 -16.48 2.57
N LYS A 66 12.16 -17.68 2.55
CA LYS A 66 11.56 -18.86 1.91
C LYS A 66 10.18 -19.17 2.49
N ALA A 67 10.06 -19.24 3.82
CA ALA A 67 8.79 -19.53 4.47
C ALA A 67 7.71 -18.48 4.16
N ASP A 68 8.07 -17.20 4.06
CA ASP A 68 7.13 -16.12 3.73
C ASP A 68 6.67 -16.19 2.27
N LEU A 69 7.56 -16.47 1.34
CA LEU A 69 7.22 -16.60 -0.08
C LEU A 69 6.38 -17.86 -0.35
N GLU A 70 6.69 -18.98 0.31
CA GLU A 70 5.88 -20.22 0.20
C GLU A 70 4.47 -20.03 0.77
N ARG A 71 4.31 -19.29 1.87
CA ARG A 71 2.98 -18.93 2.40
C ARG A 71 2.16 -18.09 1.41
N GLN A 72 2.81 -17.38 0.53
CA GLN A 72 2.18 -16.58 -0.52
C GLN A 72 1.90 -17.37 -1.80
N GLY A 73 2.26 -18.67 -1.83
CA GLY A 73 1.99 -19.58 -2.95
C GLY A 73 3.12 -19.72 -3.96
N MET A 74 4.32 -19.20 -3.67
CA MET A 74 5.50 -19.44 -4.51
C MET A 74 6.10 -20.82 -4.17
N HIS A 75 6.38 -21.65 -5.16
CA HIS A 75 7.09 -22.89 -4.97
C HIS A 75 8.59 -22.68 -5.02
N ILE A 76 9.33 -23.20 -4.04
CA ILE A 76 10.78 -22.98 -3.93
C ILE A 76 11.51 -24.30 -3.77
N GLU A 77 12.36 -24.62 -4.74
CA GLU A 77 13.24 -25.78 -4.75
C GLU A 77 14.70 -25.30 -4.52
N LEU A 78 15.22 -25.56 -3.33
CA LEU A 78 16.63 -25.30 -2.99
C LEU A 78 17.52 -26.48 -3.42
N GLN A 79 18.82 -26.23 -3.59
CA GLN A 79 19.80 -27.22 -4.07
C GLN A 79 19.40 -27.85 -5.40
N ALA A 80 18.60 -27.13 -6.20
CA ALA A 80 18.04 -27.57 -7.46
C ALA A 80 18.98 -27.22 -8.62
N ASN A 81 19.82 -28.17 -8.99
CA ASN A 81 20.74 -28.02 -10.11
C ASN A 81 20.04 -28.35 -11.43
N SER A 82 19.69 -27.33 -12.21
CA SER A 82 19.06 -27.45 -13.52
C SER A 82 20.06 -28.00 -14.54
N LYS A 83 19.76 -29.14 -15.17
CA LYS A 83 20.65 -29.85 -16.11
C LYS A 83 20.24 -29.67 -17.56
N GLU A 84 18.95 -29.72 -17.85
CA GLU A 84 18.46 -29.79 -19.22
C GLU A 84 17.06 -29.15 -19.30
N ILE A 85 16.80 -28.37 -20.36
CA ILE A 85 15.47 -27.90 -20.73
C ILE A 85 14.90 -28.86 -21.76
N ILE A 86 13.72 -29.40 -21.49
CA ILE A 86 13.04 -30.38 -22.33
C ILE A 86 11.92 -29.67 -23.10
N GLY A 87 11.79 -29.99 -24.39
CA GLY A 87 10.76 -29.51 -25.29
C GLY A 87 11.22 -29.59 -26.73
N ALA A 88 10.30 -29.59 -27.69
CA ALA A 88 10.61 -29.59 -29.11
C ALA A 88 10.56 -28.16 -29.69
N ASP A 89 9.37 -27.61 -29.85
CA ASP A 89 9.14 -26.24 -30.36
C ASP A 89 8.98 -25.23 -29.20
N ASP A 90 8.33 -25.66 -28.12
CA ASP A 90 8.13 -24.93 -26.88
C ASP A 90 8.80 -25.68 -25.72
N VAL A 91 9.06 -24.97 -24.62
CA VAL A 91 9.51 -25.61 -23.38
C VAL A 91 8.36 -26.40 -22.76
N GLU A 92 8.66 -27.62 -22.31
CA GLU A 92 7.69 -28.53 -21.67
C GLU A 92 8.09 -28.85 -20.22
N ALA A 93 9.40 -28.93 -19.93
CA ALA A 93 9.89 -29.25 -18.59
C ALA A 93 11.37 -28.83 -18.39
N ILE A 94 11.79 -28.86 -17.13
CA ILE A 94 13.22 -28.82 -16.74
C ILE A 94 13.56 -30.15 -16.06
N LYS A 95 14.70 -30.74 -16.46
CA LYS A 95 15.31 -31.89 -15.79
C LYS A 95 16.42 -31.41 -14.85
N LEU A 96 16.36 -31.80 -13.61
CA LEU A 96 17.38 -31.55 -12.60
C LEU A 96 18.51 -32.61 -12.66
N ALA A 97 19.65 -32.28 -12.07
CA ALA A 97 20.81 -33.18 -12.03
C ALA A 97 20.55 -34.47 -11.21
N ASP A 98 19.62 -34.40 -10.23
CA ASP A 98 19.17 -35.55 -9.44
C ASP A 98 18.17 -36.47 -10.17
N GLY A 99 17.78 -36.10 -11.39
CA GLY A 99 16.87 -36.87 -12.26
C GLY A 99 15.41 -36.46 -12.17
N ARG A 100 15.01 -35.60 -11.25
CA ARG A 100 13.63 -35.05 -11.21
C ARG A 100 13.34 -34.25 -12.47
N VAL A 101 12.10 -34.30 -12.92
CA VAL A 101 11.59 -33.54 -14.07
C VAL A 101 10.43 -32.69 -13.58
N ILE A 102 10.48 -31.39 -13.81
CA ILE A 102 9.46 -30.43 -13.41
C ILE A 102 8.86 -29.83 -14.68
N GLU A 103 7.57 -30.04 -14.87
CA GLU A 103 6.82 -29.52 -16.02
C GLU A 103 6.68 -28.00 -15.94
N THR A 104 6.82 -27.33 -17.08
CA THR A 104 6.68 -25.88 -17.16
C THR A 104 6.34 -25.43 -18.57
N ASP A 105 5.73 -24.25 -18.68
CA ASP A 105 5.37 -23.63 -19.95
C ASP A 105 6.25 -22.41 -20.26
N LEU A 106 7.04 -21.93 -19.27
CA LEU A 106 7.96 -20.80 -19.38
C LEU A 106 9.18 -21.03 -18.48
N VAL A 107 10.37 -20.76 -18.99
CA VAL A 107 11.61 -20.74 -18.21
C VAL A 107 12.23 -19.35 -18.27
N VAL A 108 12.52 -18.79 -17.11
CA VAL A 108 13.22 -17.50 -16.98
C VAL A 108 14.54 -17.72 -16.25
N MET A 109 15.64 -17.26 -16.84
CA MET A 109 16.96 -17.35 -16.23
C MET A 109 17.32 -16.03 -15.54
N ALA A 110 17.59 -16.10 -14.23
CA ALA A 110 18.00 -14.98 -13.37
C ALA A 110 19.21 -15.38 -12.50
N VAL A 111 20.23 -15.92 -13.13
CA VAL A 111 21.41 -16.57 -12.50
C VAL A 111 22.60 -15.62 -12.28
N GLY A 112 22.33 -14.34 -12.11
CA GLY A 112 23.33 -13.30 -11.91
C GLY A 112 23.79 -12.64 -13.21
N ILE A 113 24.75 -11.73 -13.05
CA ILE A 113 25.28 -10.90 -14.13
C ILE A 113 26.72 -11.29 -14.43
N ARG A 114 27.14 -11.02 -15.67
CA ARG A 114 28.54 -11.10 -16.07
C ARG A 114 28.95 -9.80 -16.76
N PRO A 115 30.06 -9.18 -16.35
CA PRO A 115 30.59 -8.01 -17.01
C PRO A 115 30.84 -8.26 -18.50
N PHE A 116 30.45 -7.31 -19.34
CA PHE A 116 30.77 -7.37 -20.77
C PHE A 116 32.21 -6.85 -20.98
N THR A 117 33.11 -7.72 -21.32
CA THR A 117 34.57 -7.45 -21.41
C THR A 117 35.19 -7.76 -22.77
N GLU A 118 34.38 -8.18 -23.75
CA GLU A 118 34.89 -8.65 -25.05
C GLU A 118 35.73 -7.59 -25.77
N VAL A 119 35.21 -6.37 -25.88
CA VAL A 119 35.92 -5.26 -26.54
C VAL A 119 37.27 -4.95 -25.87
N ALA A 120 37.32 -5.00 -24.53
CA ALA A 120 38.57 -4.77 -23.80
C ALA A 120 39.57 -5.90 -24.00
N ARG A 121 39.12 -7.14 -24.07
CA ARG A 121 39.94 -8.32 -24.33
C ARG A 121 40.51 -8.30 -25.75
N GLU A 122 39.70 -7.93 -26.74
CA GLU A 122 40.14 -7.78 -28.14
C GLU A 122 41.14 -6.62 -28.30
N ALA A 123 41.00 -5.56 -27.49
CA ALA A 123 41.97 -4.46 -27.44
C ALA A 123 43.27 -4.79 -26.68
N GLY A 124 43.40 -5.99 -26.11
CA GLY A 124 44.59 -6.44 -25.40
C GLY A 124 44.72 -5.91 -23.98
N LEU A 125 43.63 -5.39 -23.40
CA LEU A 125 43.61 -4.93 -22.01
C LEU A 125 43.60 -6.11 -21.04
N GLU A 126 44.05 -5.87 -19.80
CA GLU A 126 43.97 -6.87 -18.73
C GLU A 126 42.54 -7.07 -18.30
N VAL A 127 42.06 -8.33 -18.38
CA VAL A 127 40.67 -8.73 -18.09
C VAL A 127 40.66 -10.02 -17.28
N ASN A 128 40.07 -9.99 -16.09
CA ASN A 128 39.73 -11.18 -15.31
C ASN A 128 38.21 -11.44 -15.40
N ARG A 129 37.44 -11.24 -14.30
CA ARG A 129 36.00 -11.23 -14.33
C ARG A 129 35.45 -9.95 -14.97
N GLY A 130 36.12 -8.82 -14.71
CA GLY A 130 35.88 -7.51 -15.30
C GLY A 130 37.15 -6.97 -15.97
N ILE A 131 37.11 -5.76 -16.47
CA ILE A 131 38.25 -5.00 -16.96
C ILE A 131 39.03 -4.52 -15.74
N VAL A 132 40.27 -4.98 -15.59
CA VAL A 132 41.10 -4.66 -14.42
C VAL A 132 41.46 -3.17 -14.43
N VAL A 133 41.21 -2.48 -13.31
CA VAL A 133 41.51 -1.06 -13.15
C VAL A 133 42.21 -0.78 -11.82
N ASN A 134 43.03 0.28 -11.82
CA ASN A 134 43.64 0.82 -10.61
C ASN A 134 42.70 1.73 -9.82
N ASP A 135 43.19 2.37 -8.73
CA ASP A 135 42.41 3.27 -7.87
C ASP A 135 41.84 4.49 -8.62
N TYR A 136 42.36 4.85 -9.80
CA TYR A 136 41.88 5.96 -10.63
C TYR A 136 41.03 5.49 -11.82
N LEU A 137 40.56 4.22 -11.78
CA LEU A 137 39.75 3.60 -12.84
C LEU A 137 40.48 3.46 -14.19
N GLN A 138 41.81 3.58 -14.21
CA GLN A 138 42.66 3.42 -15.38
C GLN A 138 42.95 1.93 -15.60
N THR A 139 42.88 1.48 -16.83
CA THR A 139 43.13 0.11 -17.24
C THR A 139 44.67 -0.19 -17.36
N SER A 140 45.03 -1.33 -17.92
CA SER A 140 46.42 -1.64 -18.26
C SER A 140 47.01 -0.73 -19.35
N ASP A 141 46.17 0.02 -20.08
CA ASP A 141 46.58 1.10 -20.99
C ASP A 141 46.36 2.45 -20.31
N GLU A 142 47.40 3.31 -20.31
CA GLU A 142 47.39 4.60 -19.61
C GLU A 142 46.38 5.63 -20.15
N HIS A 143 45.85 5.40 -21.36
CA HIS A 143 44.90 6.28 -22.02
C HIS A 143 43.47 5.76 -21.97
N ILE A 144 43.25 4.56 -21.41
CA ILE A 144 41.96 3.91 -21.39
C ILE A 144 41.50 3.72 -19.94
N TYR A 145 40.24 4.11 -19.68
CA TYR A 145 39.60 4.00 -18.39
C TYR A 145 38.37 3.10 -18.50
N ALA A 146 38.05 2.37 -17.42
CA ALA A 146 36.84 1.60 -17.34
C ALA A 146 36.13 1.91 -16.02
N VAL A 147 34.81 2.15 -16.10
CA VAL A 147 33.96 2.49 -14.96
C VAL A 147 32.61 1.81 -15.13
N GLY A 148 32.02 1.40 -14.02
CA GLY A 148 30.71 0.76 -14.01
C GLY A 148 30.79 -0.76 -13.85
N GLU A 149 29.75 -1.48 -14.29
CA GLU A 149 29.59 -2.92 -14.12
C GLU A 149 30.68 -3.72 -14.83
N CYS A 150 31.31 -3.16 -15.88
CA CYS A 150 32.39 -3.81 -16.60
C CYS A 150 33.76 -3.77 -15.90
N ALA A 151 33.93 -2.85 -14.92
CA ALA A 151 35.22 -2.64 -14.25
C ALA A 151 35.43 -3.61 -13.09
N GLU A 152 36.67 -4.08 -12.93
CA GLU A 152 37.13 -4.88 -11.80
C GLU A 152 38.22 -4.11 -11.04
N HIS A 153 37.91 -3.70 -9.81
CA HIS A 153 38.83 -3.00 -8.93
C HIS A 153 39.19 -3.89 -7.74
N ASN A 154 40.47 -4.12 -7.51
CA ASN A 154 40.97 -4.98 -6.43
C ASN A 154 40.27 -6.36 -6.34
N GLY A 155 40.04 -7.01 -7.50
CA GLY A 155 39.39 -8.31 -7.61
C GLY A 155 37.86 -8.29 -7.40
N LYS A 156 37.24 -7.12 -7.25
CA LYS A 156 35.78 -6.97 -7.07
C LYS A 156 35.12 -6.33 -8.28
N VAL A 157 33.99 -6.89 -8.70
CA VAL A 157 33.06 -6.32 -9.67
C VAL A 157 31.76 -5.94 -8.95
N TYR A 158 31.12 -4.84 -9.35
CA TYR A 158 29.92 -4.33 -8.71
C TYR A 158 28.76 -4.33 -9.71
N GLY A 159 27.66 -4.97 -9.33
CA GLY A 159 26.43 -5.02 -10.13
C GLY A 159 25.31 -4.13 -9.56
N LEU A 160 25.63 -3.21 -8.64
CA LEU A 160 24.70 -2.28 -8.01
C LEU A 160 25.06 -0.85 -8.43
N VAL A 161 24.04 0.00 -8.58
CA VAL A 161 24.18 1.36 -9.15
C VAL A 161 25.05 2.28 -8.29
N ALA A 162 24.92 2.24 -6.95
CA ALA A 162 25.63 3.17 -6.06
C ALA A 162 27.17 3.11 -6.19
N PRO A 163 27.83 1.92 -6.15
CA PRO A 163 29.25 1.81 -6.40
C PRO A 163 29.69 2.40 -7.75
N LEU A 164 28.85 2.27 -8.78
CA LEU A 164 29.19 2.75 -10.12
C LEU A 164 29.20 4.29 -10.19
N TYR A 165 28.31 4.96 -9.44
CA TYR A 165 28.37 6.42 -9.29
C TYR A 165 29.59 6.87 -8.49
N GLU A 166 29.99 6.15 -7.44
CA GLU A 166 31.21 6.43 -6.68
C GLU A 166 32.46 6.34 -7.59
N GLN A 167 32.56 5.29 -8.40
CA GLN A 167 33.60 5.13 -9.42
C GLN A 167 33.57 6.29 -10.41
N GLY A 168 32.40 6.63 -10.97
CA GLY A 168 32.24 7.72 -11.93
C GLY A 168 32.68 9.06 -11.38
N LYS A 169 32.41 9.34 -10.10
CA LYS A 169 32.84 10.56 -9.42
C LYS A 169 34.36 10.64 -9.29
N VAL A 170 35.00 9.56 -8.83
CA VAL A 170 36.47 9.49 -8.72
C VAL A 170 37.13 9.69 -10.09
N LEU A 171 36.63 9.01 -11.14
CA LEU A 171 37.13 9.17 -12.49
C LEU A 171 36.99 10.62 -13.00
N ALA A 172 35.81 11.23 -12.78
CA ALA A 172 35.56 12.62 -13.20
C ALA A 172 36.49 13.61 -12.49
N ASP A 173 36.69 13.45 -11.18
CA ASP A 173 37.60 14.29 -10.41
C ASP A 173 39.06 14.13 -10.88
N TYR A 174 39.50 12.89 -11.11
CA TYR A 174 40.83 12.58 -11.65
C TYR A 174 41.07 13.21 -13.03
N LEU A 175 40.14 13.00 -13.98
CA LEU A 175 40.26 13.54 -15.33
C LEU A 175 40.20 15.07 -15.41
N THR A 176 39.52 15.71 -14.46
CA THR A 176 39.46 17.18 -14.40
C THR A 176 40.57 17.83 -13.58
N GLY A 177 41.52 17.02 -13.08
CA GLY A 177 42.65 17.50 -12.28
C GLY A 177 42.30 17.96 -10.87
N LYS A 178 41.15 17.55 -10.37
CA LYS A 178 40.80 17.76 -8.95
C LYS A 178 41.53 16.75 -8.09
N GLU A 179 41.89 17.18 -6.88
CA GLU A 179 42.50 16.29 -5.90
C GLU A 179 41.52 15.15 -5.52
N THR A 180 41.98 13.91 -5.60
CA THR A 180 41.22 12.71 -5.22
C THR A 180 42.18 11.65 -4.69
N GLU A 181 41.76 10.96 -3.61
CA GLU A 181 42.48 9.84 -3.02
C GLU A 181 42.35 8.55 -3.85
N GLY A 182 41.58 8.59 -4.92
CA GLY A 182 41.24 7.43 -5.72
C GLY A 182 40.11 6.61 -5.13
N TYR A 183 39.63 5.61 -5.88
CA TYR A 183 38.58 4.69 -5.48
C TYR A 183 39.12 3.62 -4.53
N LYS A 184 38.55 3.51 -3.34
CA LYS A 184 38.96 2.54 -2.29
C LYS A 184 38.04 1.33 -2.19
N GLY A 185 37.07 1.23 -3.08
CA GLY A 185 35.98 0.25 -3.02
C GLY A 185 34.72 0.85 -2.39
N SER A 186 33.62 0.12 -2.51
CA SER A 186 32.31 0.55 -1.99
C SER A 186 31.76 -0.46 -1.00
N THR A 187 31.15 0.06 0.07
CA THR A 187 30.24 -0.73 0.91
C THR A 187 28.92 -0.87 0.17
N THR A 188 28.50 -2.11 -0.07
CA THR A 188 27.24 -2.37 -0.77
C THR A 188 26.12 -2.65 0.22
N PHE A 189 24.90 -2.31 -0.17
CA PHE A 189 23.70 -2.74 0.55
C PHE A 189 22.64 -3.20 -0.44
N THR A 190 21.71 -4.03 0.05
CA THR A 190 20.57 -4.54 -0.69
C THR A 190 19.31 -4.30 0.13
N SER A 191 18.27 -3.78 -0.48
CA SER A 191 16.95 -3.65 0.12
C SER A 191 15.94 -4.26 -0.83
N LEU A 192 15.24 -5.30 -0.39
CA LEU A 192 14.21 -6.01 -1.15
C LEU A 192 12.83 -5.69 -0.59
N LYS A 193 11.90 -5.42 -1.49
CA LYS A 193 10.45 -5.33 -1.22
C LYS A 193 9.69 -6.28 -2.12
N VAL A 194 9.95 -7.56 -1.99
CA VAL A 194 9.17 -8.57 -2.71
C VAL A 194 8.02 -9.00 -1.82
N SER A 195 6.80 -8.84 -2.32
CA SER A 195 5.61 -9.50 -1.76
C SER A 195 5.34 -9.18 -0.28
N GLY A 196 5.63 -7.97 0.18
CA GLY A 196 5.43 -7.61 1.58
C GLY A 196 6.50 -8.14 2.53
N CYS A 197 7.59 -8.71 2.01
CA CYS A 197 8.77 -9.04 2.79
C CYS A 197 9.71 -7.83 2.80
N ASP A 198 9.84 -7.15 3.94
CA ASP A 198 10.81 -6.08 4.11
C ASP A 198 12.13 -6.69 4.59
N LEU A 199 13.19 -6.57 3.77
CA LEU A 199 14.53 -6.97 4.17
C LEU A 199 15.57 -5.95 3.73
N TYR A 200 16.65 -5.92 4.50
CA TYR A 200 17.82 -5.07 4.28
C TYR A 200 19.08 -5.84 4.63
N SER A 201 20.11 -5.72 3.82
CA SER A 201 21.41 -6.31 4.08
C SER A 201 22.51 -5.37 3.60
N ALA A 202 23.57 -5.22 4.36
CA ALA A 202 24.72 -4.37 4.02
C ALA A 202 26.04 -4.95 4.57
N GLY A 203 27.13 -4.67 3.86
CA GLY A 203 28.49 -5.02 4.29
C GLY A 203 28.79 -6.52 4.30
N GLN A 204 29.64 -6.93 5.25
CA GLN A 204 30.05 -8.32 5.45
C GLN A 204 29.07 -9.06 6.34
N ILE A 205 28.47 -10.14 5.84
CA ILE A 205 27.41 -10.89 6.52
C ILE A 205 27.83 -12.34 6.88
N VAL A 206 29.12 -12.62 6.77
CA VAL A 206 29.68 -13.94 7.11
C VAL A 206 30.55 -13.81 8.36
N GLU A 207 30.27 -14.65 9.35
CA GLU A 207 31.08 -14.75 10.58
C GLU A 207 32.36 -15.55 10.30
N ASP A 208 33.45 -15.09 10.87
CA ASP A 208 34.74 -15.76 10.85
C ASP A 208 35.48 -15.54 12.20
N GLU A 209 36.78 -15.80 12.26
CA GLU A 209 37.56 -15.61 13.49
C GLU A 209 37.62 -14.15 13.97
N THR A 210 37.35 -13.18 13.07
CA THR A 210 37.44 -11.74 13.34
C THR A 210 36.10 -11.03 13.31
N VAL A 211 35.07 -11.66 12.73
CA VAL A 211 33.72 -11.09 12.56
C VAL A 211 32.71 -11.86 13.40
N HIS A 212 32.09 -11.18 14.34
CA HIS A 212 31.11 -11.74 15.28
C HIS A 212 29.74 -11.11 15.11
N GLY A 213 28.67 -11.92 15.10
CA GLY A 213 27.30 -11.46 14.96
C GLY A 213 26.61 -11.31 16.32
N ILE A 214 25.85 -10.23 16.46
CA ILE A 214 24.84 -10.10 17.53
C ILE A 214 23.45 -10.05 16.89
N GLU A 215 22.49 -10.78 17.46
CA GLU A 215 21.18 -10.90 16.85
C GLU A 215 20.02 -10.73 17.82
N ILE A 216 18.89 -10.23 17.29
CA ILE A 216 17.57 -10.27 17.92
C ILE A 216 16.61 -10.99 16.99
N PHE A 217 15.83 -11.91 17.55
CA PHE A 217 14.77 -12.60 16.83
C PHE A 217 13.45 -12.54 17.61
N ASN A 218 12.42 -12.04 16.96
CA ASN A 218 11.05 -12.01 17.46
C ASN A 218 10.17 -12.85 16.53
N SER A 219 9.81 -14.05 16.97
CA SER A 219 8.98 -14.98 16.17
C SER A 219 7.51 -14.58 16.10
N VAL A 220 7.04 -13.69 16.98
CA VAL A 220 5.63 -13.23 16.98
C VAL A 220 5.41 -12.21 15.87
N ASP A 221 6.33 -11.25 15.76
CA ASP A 221 6.24 -10.17 14.76
C ASP A 221 7.04 -10.49 13.48
N ASN A 222 7.66 -11.67 13.41
CA ASN A 222 8.53 -12.11 12.31
C ASN A 222 9.67 -11.13 12.02
N ILE A 223 10.33 -10.64 13.11
CA ILE A 223 11.45 -9.68 13.04
C ILE A 223 12.74 -10.41 13.35
N TYR A 224 13.73 -10.20 12.47
CA TYR A 224 15.11 -10.63 12.69
C TYR A 224 16.07 -9.49 12.38
N LYS A 225 16.97 -9.19 13.30
CA LYS A 225 18.06 -8.22 13.12
C LYS A 225 19.35 -8.86 13.56
N LYS A 226 20.35 -8.86 12.68
CA LYS A 226 21.72 -9.29 13.01
C LYS A 226 22.70 -8.24 12.54
N VAL A 227 23.61 -7.85 13.42
CA VAL A 227 24.68 -6.90 13.15
C VAL A 227 26.01 -7.60 13.34
N TYR A 228 26.90 -7.45 12.38
CA TYR A 228 28.22 -8.07 12.35
C TYR A 228 29.28 -7.04 12.74
N LEU A 229 30.10 -7.43 13.68
CA LEU A 229 31.10 -6.60 14.34
C LEU A 229 32.49 -7.15 14.10
N SER A 230 33.44 -6.25 13.82
CA SER A 230 34.88 -6.55 13.78
C SER A 230 35.65 -5.33 14.32
N ASP A 231 36.65 -5.57 15.16
CA ASP A 231 37.51 -4.52 15.74
C ASP A 231 36.73 -3.34 16.34
N GLY A 232 35.66 -3.64 17.09
CA GLY A 232 34.82 -2.63 17.72
C GLY A 232 34.02 -1.73 16.77
N ARG A 233 33.74 -2.20 15.54
CA ARG A 233 33.00 -1.47 14.49
C ARG A 233 31.94 -2.35 13.86
N VAL A 234 30.89 -1.73 13.32
CA VAL A 234 29.91 -2.42 12.49
C VAL A 234 30.50 -2.66 11.10
N VAL A 235 30.56 -3.92 10.67
CA VAL A 235 31.05 -4.32 9.35
C VAL A 235 29.97 -4.91 8.46
N GLY A 236 28.81 -5.28 9.04
CA GLY A 236 27.68 -5.80 8.29
C GLY A 236 26.39 -5.77 9.08
N ALA A 237 25.27 -5.87 8.38
CA ALA A 237 23.94 -5.96 8.99
C ALA A 237 22.96 -6.72 8.08
N VAL A 238 22.12 -7.57 8.70
CA VAL A 238 20.97 -8.23 8.06
C VAL A 238 19.73 -7.91 8.90
N LEU A 239 18.72 -7.29 8.28
CA LEU A 239 17.46 -6.91 8.91
C LEU A 239 16.30 -7.51 8.12
N TYR A 240 15.35 -8.13 8.81
CA TYR A 240 14.16 -8.73 8.26
C TYR A 240 12.92 -8.31 9.05
N GLY A 241 11.84 -7.92 8.38
CA GLY A 241 10.59 -7.48 8.98
C GLY A 241 10.61 -6.01 9.43
N ASP A 242 11.57 -5.62 10.28
CA ASP A 242 11.84 -4.22 10.63
C ASP A 242 13.22 -3.80 10.08
N THR A 243 13.21 -2.95 9.06
CA THR A 243 14.42 -2.48 8.34
C THR A 243 14.76 -1.02 8.57
N ASP A 244 14.13 -0.37 9.54
CA ASP A 244 14.25 1.08 9.79
C ASP A 244 15.69 1.50 10.13
N ASP A 245 16.46 0.63 10.80
CA ASP A 245 17.86 0.88 11.18
C ASP A 245 18.86 0.71 10.03
N GLY A 246 18.43 0.28 8.85
CA GLY A 246 19.34 -0.06 7.73
C GLY A 246 20.26 1.08 7.33
N SER A 247 19.74 2.29 7.17
CA SER A 247 20.54 3.47 6.82
C SER A 247 21.55 3.84 7.91
N ARG A 248 21.17 3.69 9.20
CA ARG A 248 22.05 3.94 10.33
C ARG A 248 23.26 3.00 10.29
N PHE A 249 23.05 1.69 10.16
CA PHE A 249 24.15 0.74 10.09
C PHE A 249 25.03 0.96 8.86
N TYR A 250 24.45 1.30 7.71
CA TYR A 250 25.21 1.62 6.51
C TYR A 250 26.15 2.82 6.72
N ASN A 251 25.65 3.88 7.35
CA ASN A 251 26.46 5.08 7.63
C ASN A 251 27.55 4.78 8.68
N MET A 252 27.27 4.00 9.72
CA MET A 252 28.27 3.55 10.68
C MET A 252 29.42 2.79 9.99
N MET A 253 29.09 1.87 9.04
CA MET A 253 30.08 1.14 8.26
C MET A 253 30.89 2.09 7.37
N LYS A 254 30.24 3.01 6.68
CA LYS A 254 30.89 3.94 5.74
C LYS A 254 31.84 4.91 6.48
N LYS A 255 31.49 5.35 7.68
CA LYS A 255 32.30 6.24 8.52
C LYS A 255 33.32 5.51 9.40
N HIS A 256 33.33 4.18 9.37
CA HIS A 256 34.14 3.35 10.27
C HIS A 256 33.97 3.73 11.74
N GLU A 257 32.72 4.00 12.17
CA GLU A 257 32.38 4.51 13.49
C GLU A 257 32.76 3.50 14.59
N SER A 258 33.41 4.01 15.68
CA SER A 258 33.74 3.21 16.86
C SER A 258 32.50 2.94 17.70
N LEU A 259 32.40 1.73 18.27
CA LEU A 259 31.31 1.34 19.16
C LEU A 259 31.61 1.57 20.65
N GLU A 260 32.68 2.30 21.00
CA GLU A 260 33.06 2.53 22.41
C GLU A 260 31.93 3.18 23.23
N ASP A 261 31.12 4.02 22.62
CA ASP A 261 29.98 4.72 23.23
C ASP A 261 28.66 3.94 23.17
N TYR A 262 28.64 2.74 22.56
CA TYR A 262 27.42 1.96 22.39
C TYR A 262 27.41 0.73 23.31
N THR A 263 26.24 0.46 23.91
CA THR A 263 25.99 -0.87 24.46
C THR A 263 25.48 -1.80 23.35
N LEU A 264 25.81 -3.09 23.40
CA LEU A 264 25.36 -4.08 22.42
C LEU A 264 23.82 -4.13 22.32
N VAL A 265 23.12 -3.85 23.41
CA VAL A 265 21.66 -3.81 23.45
C VAL A 265 21.13 -2.54 22.75
N SER A 266 21.76 -1.37 23.00
CA SER A 266 21.35 -0.11 22.35
C SER A 266 21.59 -0.13 20.84
N LEU A 267 22.53 -0.95 20.37
CA LEU A 267 22.79 -1.10 18.94
C LEU A 267 21.61 -1.75 18.20
N LEU A 268 20.91 -2.70 18.81
CA LEU A 268 19.82 -3.47 18.19
C LEU A 268 18.40 -2.98 18.55
N HIS A 269 18.26 -2.24 19.65
CA HIS A 269 16.98 -1.61 20.00
C HIS A 269 16.94 -0.16 19.51
N LYS A 270 15.79 0.30 19.02
CA LYS A 270 15.51 1.74 18.86
C LYS A 270 15.70 2.36 20.25
N GLY A 271 16.82 3.08 20.45
CA GLY A 271 17.03 3.87 21.64
C GLY A 271 15.83 4.79 21.81
N GLY A 272 15.23 4.79 23.01
CA GLY A 272 14.20 5.75 23.35
C GLY A 272 14.69 7.18 23.11
N GLU A 273 13.85 7.98 22.59
CA GLU A 273 13.71 9.44 22.45
C GLU A 273 14.93 10.41 22.55
N GLU A 274 16.18 9.96 22.79
CA GLU A 274 17.30 10.89 23.04
C GLU A 274 18.50 10.84 22.07
N SER A 275 18.46 10.04 20.98
CA SER A 275 19.55 10.08 19.97
C SER A 275 19.09 10.17 18.52
N GLY A 276 17.93 10.74 18.27
CA GLY A 276 17.57 11.24 16.95
C GLY A 276 18.34 12.52 16.68
N THR A 277 19.53 12.45 16.07
CA THR A 277 20.16 13.65 15.47
C THR A 277 19.10 14.31 14.60
N SER A 278 18.67 15.52 14.98
CA SER A 278 17.76 16.30 14.13
C SER A 278 18.35 16.34 12.72
N ILE A 279 17.52 16.26 11.69
CA ILE A 279 18.00 16.41 10.28
C ILE A 279 18.81 17.71 10.13
N ALA A 280 18.53 18.73 10.95
CA ALA A 280 19.31 19.96 10.98
C ALA A 280 20.77 19.72 11.41
N ASP A 281 20.99 18.86 12.40
CA ASP A 281 22.32 18.58 12.98
C ASP A 281 23.06 17.45 12.25
N MET A 282 22.40 16.80 11.29
CA MET A 282 22.97 15.71 10.49
C MET A 282 24.09 16.28 9.58
N PRO A 283 25.27 15.64 9.52
CA PRO A 283 26.35 16.06 8.63
C PRO A 283 25.96 16.08 7.15
N ASP A 284 26.58 16.97 6.36
CA ASP A 284 26.24 17.10 4.93
C ASP A 284 26.70 15.89 4.09
N ASP A 285 27.67 15.13 4.55
CA ASP A 285 28.16 13.90 3.92
C ASP A 285 27.30 12.66 4.28
N GLU A 286 26.27 12.84 5.11
CA GLU A 286 25.37 11.75 5.49
C GLU A 286 24.53 11.29 4.30
N THR A 287 24.60 9.98 4.00
CA THR A 287 23.85 9.39 2.88
C THR A 287 22.35 9.34 3.19
N ILE A 288 21.56 10.12 2.45
CA ILE A 288 20.09 10.16 2.53
C ILE A 288 19.47 9.12 1.57
N CYS A 289 19.93 9.09 0.33
CA CYS A 289 19.45 8.13 -0.66
C CYS A 289 20.52 7.10 -0.98
N GLY A 290 20.54 5.99 -0.28
CA GLY A 290 21.49 4.93 -0.51
C GLY A 290 21.38 4.30 -1.90
N CYS A 291 20.16 4.16 -2.48
CA CYS A 291 19.98 3.57 -3.82
C CYS A 291 20.69 4.36 -4.93
N ASN A 292 20.80 5.67 -4.80
CA ASN A 292 21.40 6.54 -5.81
C ASN A 292 22.65 7.29 -5.28
N GLY A 293 23.15 6.92 -4.09
CA GLY A 293 24.36 7.49 -3.50
C GLY A 293 24.29 8.99 -3.24
N VAL A 294 23.11 9.52 -2.85
CA VAL A 294 22.90 10.97 -2.65
C VAL A 294 22.96 11.30 -1.16
N ASP A 295 23.87 12.18 -0.79
CA ASP A 295 24.06 12.70 0.56
C ASP A 295 23.19 13.96 0.84
N LYS A 296 23.12 14.37 2.12
CA LYS A 296 22.38 15.55 2.56
C LYS A 296 22.90 16.81 1.88
N GLY A 297 24.21 17.02 1.80
CA GLY A 297 24.83 18.21 1.20
C GLY A 297 24.46 18.37 -0.27
N THR A 298 24.42 17.29 -1.04
CA THR A 298 23.94 17.29 -2.43
C THR A 298 22.50 17.75 -2.52
N ILE A 299 21.63 17.28 -1.61
CA ILE A 299 20.22 17.68 -1.57
C ILE A 299 20.09 19.16 -1.18
N VAL A 300 20.77 19.60 -0.12
CA VAL A 300 20.77 21.01 0.34
C VAL A 300 21.29 21.95 -0.74
N ASN A 301 22.40 21.59 -1.40
CA ASN A 301 22.96 22.38 -2.49
C ASN A 301 22.00 22.46 -3.69
N ALA A 302 21.34 21.36 -4.06
CA ALA A 302 20.33 21.38 -5.12
C ALA A 302 19.13 22.28 -4.76
N ILE A 303 18.67 22.25 -3.51
CA ILE A 303 17.58 23.10 -3.01
C ILE A 303 17.99 24.57 -3.12
N THR A 304 19.14 24.94 -2.59
CA THR A 304 19.60 26.35 -2.51
C THR A 304 19.99 26.91 -3.88
N THR A 305 20.69 26.14 -4.71
CA THR A 305 21.18 26.62 -6.02
C THR A 305 20.07 26.73 -7.05
N ASN A 306 19.11 25.79 -7.04
CA ASN A 306 18.04 25.74 -8.04
C ASN A 306 16.68 26.26 -7.52
N GLY A 307 16.61 26.72 -6.26
CA GLY A 307 15.38 27.21 -5.64
C GLY A 307 14.28 26.13 -5.58
N LEU A 308 14.66 24.86 -5.29
CA LEU A 308 13.70 23.76 -5.25
C LEU A 308 12.86 23.83 -3.98
N THR A 309 11.56 23.63 -4.12
CA THR A 309 10.59 23.76 -3.01
C THR A 309 9.81 22.49 -2.70
N THR A 310 9.90 21.47 -3.56
CA THR A 310 9.14 20.22 -3.42
C THR A 310 10.05 18.99 -3.45
N VAL A 311 9.60 17.91 -2.78
CA VAL A 311 10.28 16.61 -2.80
C VAL A 311 10.43 16.08 -4.23
N ASP A 312 9.43 16.28 -5.09
CA ASP A 312 9.47 15.80 -6.48
C ASP A 312 10.50 16.57 -7.34
N GLU A 313 10.68 17.88 -7.13
CA GLU A 313 11.73 18.66 -7.78
C GLU A 313 13.12 18.21 -7.33
N VAL A 314 13.31 18.00 -6.02
CA VAL A 314 14.56 17.45 -5.48
C VAL A 314 14.83 16.06 -6.05
N THR A 315 13.82 15.21 -6.10
CA THR A 315 13.94 13.86 -6.68
C THR A 315 14.34 13.89 -8.16
N LYS A 316 13.74 14.77 -8.96
CA LYS A 316 14.08 14.92 -10.39
C LYS A 316 15.52 15.41 -10.58
N THR A 317 15.95 16.35 -9.76
CA THR A 317 17.26 17.01 -9.87
C THR A 317 18.39 16.12 -9.35
N THR A 318 18.22 15.55 -8.15
CA THR A 318 19.28 14.79 -7.45
C THR A 318 19.18 13.27 -7.65
N LYS A 319 18.05 12.76 -8.16
CA LYS A 319 17.68 11.35 -8.21
C LYS A 319 17.43 10.72 -6.83
N ALA A 320 17.57 11.44 -5.73
CA ALA A 320 17.18 10.97 -4.40
C ALA A 320 15.68 10.66 -4.36
N GLY A 321 15.30 9.49 -3.85
CA GLY A 321 13.90 9.05 -3.79
C GLY A 321 13.32 8.50 -5.09
N ASN A 322 14.10 8.42 -6.17
CA ASN A 322 13.62 7.98 -7.49
C ASN A 322 13.51 6.44 -7.62
N SER A 323 14.29 5.67 -6.85
CA SER A 323 14.30 4.20 -6.92
C SER A 323 13.30 3.59 -5.93
N CYS A 324 13.68 3.31 -4.68
CA CYS A 324 12.79 2.68 -3.69
C CYS A 324 11.83 3.65 -2.99
N GLY A 325 12.09 4.96 -3.03
CA GLY A 325 11.25 6.00 -2.43
C GLY A 325 11.30 6.13 -0.90
N LYS A 326 12.05 5.28 -0.18
CA LYS A 326 12.11 5.27 1.30
C LYS A 326 12.62 6.60 1.88
N CYS A 327 13.53 7.29 1.20
CA CYS A 327 14.12 8.56 1.66
C CYS A 327 13.26 9.81 1.40
N LYS A 328 12.08 9.70 0.75
CA LYS A 328 11.23 10.88 0.45
C LYS A 328 10.78 11.65 1.70
N GLY A 329 10.56 10.96 2.82
CA GLY A 329 10.25 11.59 4.10
C GLY A 329 11.40 12.48 4.60
N GLN A 330 12.62 11.95 4.60
CA GLN A 330 13.83 12.69 5.00
C GLN A 330 14.12 13.86 4.06
N ILE A 331 13.91 13.70 2.74
CA ILE A 331 14.02 14.82 1.77
C ILE A 331 13.04 15.94 2.11
N GLY A 332 11.81 15.63 2.52
CA GLY A 332 10.82 16.61 2.96
C GLY A 332 11.25 17.36 4.21
N GLU A 333 11.89 16.69 5.16
CA GLU A 333 12.44 17.33 6.36
C GLU A 333 13.68 18.19 6.06
N ILE A 334 14.57 17.74 5.15
CA ILE A 334 15.69 18.55 4.68
C ILE A 334 15.18 19.85 4.00
N LEU A 335 14.16 19.75 3.16
CA LEU A 335 13.51 20.92 2.55
C LEU A 335 13.01 21.91 3.61
N LYS A 336 12.32 21.44 4.65
CA LYS A 336 11.85 22.29 5.77
C LYS A 336 13.02 22.96 6.49
N CYS A 337 14.07 22.21 6.81
CA CYS A 337 15.23 22.73 7.51
C CYS A 337 16.01 23.74 6.65
N THR A 338 16.11 23.50 5.34
CA THR A 338 16.89 24.35 4.42
C THR A 338 16.18 25.65 4.08
N LEU A 339 14.87 25.61 3.89
CA LEU A 339 14.06 26.78 3.48
C LEU A 339 13.50 27.56 4.68
N GLY A 340 13.50 26.99 5.90
CA GLY A 340 12.97 27.66 7.10
C GLY A 340 11.56 28.20 6.88
N ASP A 341 11.36 29.50 7.18
CA ASP A 341 10.08 30.21 7.00
C ASP A 341 9.69 30.39 5.52
N GLU A 342 10.61 30.21 4.57
CA GLU A 342 10.33 30.20 3.12
C GLU A 342 9.82 28.83 2.64
N PHE A 343 9.83 27.80 3.50
CA PHE A 343 9.24 26.52 3.17
C PHE A 343 7.73 26.65 3.01
N VAL A 344 7.30 26.86 1.78
CA VAL A 344 5.91 26.68 1.40
C VAL A 344 5.70 25.16 1.23
N ALA A 345 5.05 24.55 2.23
CA ALA A 345 4.57 23.19 2.06
C ALA A 345 3.90 23.11 0.68
N ALA A 346 4.29 22.12 -0.14
CA ALA A 346 3.79 21.98 -1.50
C ALA A 346 2.30 22.31 -1.51
N LYS A 347 1.87 23.33 -2.30
CA LYS A 347 0.46 23.67 -2.39
C LYS A 347 -0.29 22.36 -2.62
N PRO A 348 -1.27 22.02 -1.78
CA PRO A 348 -2.01 20.80 -1.96
C PRO A 348 -2.46 20.79 -3.42
N THR A 349 -2.08 19.76 -4.15
CA THR A 349 -2.51 19.60 -5.54
C THR A 349 -4.04 19.65 -5.55
N GLY A 350 -4.63 20.40 -6.48
CA GLY A 350 -6.08 20.48 -6.61
C GLY A 350 -6.73 19.09 -6.69
N ILE A 351 -8.02 18.99 -6.44
CA ILE A 351 -8.75 17.70 -6.41
C ILE A 351 -8.59 16.86 -7.69
N CYS A 352 -8.21 17.48 -8.80
CA CYS A 352 -7.93 16.83 -10.09
C CYS A 352 -7.22 17.79 -11.06
N ALA A 353 -6.84 17.30 -12.23
CA ALA A 353 -6.19 18.11 -13.27
C ALA A 353 -7.07 19.27 -13.83
N CYS A 354 -8.40 19.26 -13.59
CA CYS A 354 -9.30 20.31 -14.05
C CYS A 354 -9.24 21.59 -13.21
N THR A 355 -8.63 21.55 -12.02
CA THR A 355 -8.55 22.69 -11.13
C THR A 355 -7.33 22.57 -10.21
N ASP A 356 -6.76 23.71 -9.88
CA ASP A 356 -5.69 23.79 -8.88
C ASP A 356 -6.24 24.01 -7.46
N LEU A 357 -7.59 24.08 -7.30
CA LEU A 357 -8.25 24.26 -6.02
C LEU A 357 -8.29 22.95 -5.23
N THR A 358 -7.97 23.05 -3.95
CA THR A 358 -8.10 21.96 -2.99
C THR A 358 -9.56 21.71 -2.62
N ARG A 359 -9.81 20.60 -1.95
CA ARG A 359 -11.12 20.28 -1.35
C ARG A 359 -11.65 21.41 -0.46
N ASP A 360 -10.81 21.96 0.43
CA ASP A 360 -11.23 22.95 1.41
C ASP A 360 -11.52 24.32 0.77
N GLU A 361 -10.71 24.71 -0.22
CA GLU A 361 -10.98 25.91 -1.01
C GLU A 361 -12.31 25.79 -1.77
N ILE A 362 -12.57 24.64 -2.42
CA ILE A 362 -13.83 24.42 -3.14
C ILE A 362 -15.03 24.48 -2.19
N VAL A 363 -14.98 23.80 -1.05
CA VAL A 363 -16.08 23.80 -0.06
C VAL A 363 -16.30 25.20 0.53
N THR A 364 -15.22 25.92 0.81
CA THR A 364 -15.28 27.32 1.27
C THR A 364 -15.96 28.22 0.24
N GLN A 365 -15.58 28.10 -1.04
CA GLN A 365 -16.18 28.87 -2.12
C GLN A 365 -17.64 28.49 -2.41
N ILE A 366 -17.99 27.21 -2.30
CA ILE A 366 -19.39 26.75 -2.40
C ILE A 366 -20.24 27.48 -1.36
N ARG A 367 -19.79 27.54 -0.09
CA ARG A 367 -20.51 28.23 0.99
C ARG A 367 -20.55 29.74 0.78
N ALA A 368 -19.40 30.35 0.52
CA ALA A 368 -19.25 31.80 0.41
C ALA A 368 -20.05 32.39 -0.75
N LYS A 369 -20.17 31.67 -1.87
CA LYS A 369 -20.86 32.11 -3.09
C LYS A 369 -22.26 31.53 -3.25
N GLY A 370 -22.70 30.67 -2.31
CA GLY A 370 -24.01 30.05 -2.35
C GLY A 370 -24.25 29.15 -3.57
N LEU A 371 -23.20 28.44 -4.06
CA LEU A 371 -23.29 27.61 -5.26
C LEU A 371 -24.08 26.33 -4.98
N LYS A 372 -25.07 26.02 -5.80
CA LYS A 372 -26.01 24.92 -5.56
C LYS A 372 -25.87 23.75 -6.54
N THR A 373 -25.26 23.96 -7.69
CA THR A 373 -25.13 22.93 -8.73
C THR A 373 -23.67 22.66 -9.10
N SER A 374 -23.39 21.44 -9.48
CA SER A 374 -22.06 21.01 -9.97
C SER A 374 -21.56 21.85 -11.15
N LYS A 375 -22.48 22.28 -12.02
CA LYS A 375 -22.17 23.14 -13.17
C LYS A 375 -21.76 24.53 -12.71
N GLU A 376 -22.50 25.15 -11.79
CA GLU A 376 -22.14 26.46 -11.20
C GLU A 376 -20.75 26.40 -10.56
N VAL A 377 -20.47 25.40 -9.74
CA VAL A 377 -19.16 25.25 -9.10
C VAL A 377 -18.04 25.24 -10.13
N ARG A 378 -18.15 24.43 -11.20
CA ARG A 378 -17.10 24.34 -12.21
C ARG A 378 -16.94 25.62 -13.04
N HIS A 379 -18.03 26.36 -13.30
CA HIS A 379 -17.97 27.59 -14.05
C HIS A 379 -17.48 28.77 -13.21
N VAL A 380 -18.03 28.96 -12.02
CA VAL A 380 -17.73 30.11 -11.15
C VAL A 380 -16.33 30.01 -10.54
N LEU A 381 -15.86 28.79 -10.26
CA LEU A 381 -14.50 28.54 -9.76
C LEU A 381 -13.47 28.30 -10.87
N ASP A 382 -13.82 28.58 -12.09
CA ASP A 382 -12.97 28.59 -13.27
C ASP A 382 -12.16 27.28 -13.51
N PHE A 383 -12.85 26.14 -13.45
CA PHE A 383 -12.24 24.86 -13.78
C PHE A 383 -11.77 24.86 -15.25
N LYS A 384 -10.57 24.36 -15.53
CA LYS A 384 -9.99 24.23 -16.87
C LYS A 384 -10.89 23.46 -17.83
N ASP A 385 -11.53 22.38 -17.31
CA ASP A 385 -12.61 21.67 -18.02
C ASP A 385 -13.95 21.94 -17.32
N LYS A 386 -14.82 22.70 -17.99
CA LYS A 386 -16.15 23.06 -17.48
C LYS A 386 -17.11 21.86 -17.42
N ASN A 387 -16.86 20.80 -18.20
CA ASN A 387 -17.63 19.56 -18.14
C ASN A 387 -17.19 18.68 -16.96
N GLY A 388 -15.95 18.86 -16.50
CA GLY A 388 -15.36 18.12 -15.40
C GLY A 388 -14.96 16.68 -15.76
N CYS A 389 -14.05 16.12 -14.99
CA CYS A 389 -13.52 14.76 -15.18
C CYS A 389 -14.18 13.75 -14.23
N PRO A 390 -13.91 12.43 -14.40
CA PRO A 390 -14.42 11.38 -13.51
C PRO A 390 -14.02 11.50 -12.03
N LYS A 391 -13.05 12.37 -11.68
CA LYS A 391 -12.66 12.65 -10.29
C LYS A 391 -13.47 13.80 -9.70
N CYS A 392 -13.50 14.98 -10.35
CA CYS A 392 -14.14 16.17 -9.78
C CYS A 392 -15.68 16.12 -9.85
N ARG A 393 -16.28 15.52 -10.88
CA ARG A 393 -17.75 15.44 -10.98
C ARG A 393 -18.38 14.76 -9.75
N PRO A 394 -18.02 13.53 -9.37
CA PRO A 394 -18.60 12.89 -8.19
C PRO A 394 -18.16 13.57 -6.88
N ALA A 395 -16.97 14.16 -6.82
CA ALA A 395 -16.51 14.88 -5.64
C ALA A 395 -17.34 16.14 -5.38
N ILE A 396 -17.58 16.97 -6.41
CA ILE A 396 -18.38 18.19 -6.29
C ILE A 396 -19.83 17.84 -5.93
N ASN A 397 -20.41 16.83 -6.58
CA ASN A 397 -21.75 16.34 -6.25
C ASN A 397 -21.87 15.95 -4.76
N TYR A 398 -20.86 15.25 -4.24
CA TYR A 398 -20.76 14.91 -2.83
C TYR A 398 -20.60 16.15 -1.92
N TYR A 399 -19.75 17.13 -2.29
CA TYR A 399 -19.54 18.33 -1.47
C TYR A 399 -20.80 19.18 -1.40
N LEU A 400 -21.56 19.28 -2.48
CA LEU A 400 -22.85 19.97 -2.49
C LEU A 400 -23.88 19.29 -1.57
N ASN A 401 -23.96 17.96 -1.61
CA ASN A 401 -24.79 17.20 -0.67
C ASN A 401 -24.39 17.42 0.80
N MET A 402 -23.10 17.45 1.07
CA MET A 402 -22.57 17.67 2.43
C MET A 402 -22.85 19.09 2.93
N VAL A 403 -22.78 20.10 2.05
CA VAL A 403 -22.97 21.53 2.43
C VAL A 403 -24.44 21.92 2.49
N TYR A 404 -25.26 21.41 1.57
CA TYR A 404 -26.67 21.77 1.41
C TYR A 404 -27.57 20.53 1.33
N PRO A 405 -27.68 19.72 2.37
CA PRO A 405 -28.35 18.43 2.32
C PRO A 405 -29.82 18.52 1.88
N HIS A 406 -30.54 19.58 2.26
CA HIS A 406 -31.97 19.78 1.91
C HIS A 406 -32.21 20.41 0.53
N GLU A 407 -31.22 21.08 -0.04
CA GLU A 407 -31.34 21.81 -1.30
C GLU A 407 -30.62 21.12 -2.46
N HIS A 408 -29.77 20.14 -2.14
CA HIS A 408 -28.96 19.43 -3.11
C HIS A 408 -29.81 18.60 -4.08
N GLN A 409 -29.60 18.83 -5.38
CA GLN A 409 -30.14 17.97 -6.43
C GLN A 409 -29.06 17.01 -6.89
N ASP A 410 -29.28 15.71 -6.67
CA ASP A 410 -28.31 14.69 -7.02
C ASP A 410 -28.07 14.61 -8.54
N GLU A 411 -26.85 14.89 -8.95
CA GLU A 411 -26.42 14.76 -10.35
C GLU A 411 -26.08 13.28 -10.65
N LYS A 412 -27.11 12.44 -10.90
CA LYS A 412 -26.95 10.98 -11.13
C LYS A 412 -25.89 10.66 -12.19
N ALA A 413 -25.74 11.49 -13.25
CA ALA A 413 -24.72 11.32 -14.28
C ALA A 413 -23.28 11.46 -13.77
N SER A 414 -23.07 12.12 -12.64
CA SER A 414 -21.78 12.28 -11.97
C SER A 414 -21.41 11.13 -11.03
N ARG A 415 -22.36 10.26 -10.70
CA ARG A 415 -22.10 9.10 -9.86
C ARG A 415 -21.43 7.96 -10.63
N PHE A 416 -20.70 7.09 -9.92
CA PHE A 416 -20.15 5.86 -10.51
C PHE A 416 -21.27 4.91 -10.98
N ALA A 417 -20.96 4.03 -11.93
CA ALA A 417 -21.95 3.14 -12.52
C ALA A 417 -22.74 2.32 -11.48
N ASN A 418 -22.08 1.70 -10.52
CA ASN A 418 -22.73 0.95 -9.45
C ASN A 418 -23.70 1.80 -8.62
N GLU A 419 -23.35 3.06 -8.38
CA GLU A 419 -24.22 4.01 -7.65
C GLU A 419 -25.43 4.42 -8.47
N ARG A 420 -25.29 4.57 -9.80
CA ARG A 420 -26.39 4.92 -10.70
C ARG A 420 -27.41 3.79 -10.84
N TYR A 421 -26.93 2.55 -10.86
CA TYR A 421 -27.81 1.36 -10.98
C TYR A 421 -28.25 0.83 -9.59
N HIS A 422 -27.78 1.41 -8.51
CA HIS A 422 -28.01 0.91 -7.15
C HIS A 422 -27.75 -0.61 -7.03
N ALA A 423 -26.70 -1.08 -7.70
CA ALA A 423 -26.28 -2.48 -7.73
C ALA A 423 -24.80 -2.60 -8.08
N ASN A 424 -24.18 -3.74 -7.76
CA ASN A 424 -22.80 -4.02 -8.19
C ASN A 424 -22.79 -4.74 -9.54
N ILE A 425 -22.06 -4.19 -10.49
CA ILE A 425 -21.76 -4.80 -11.78
C ILE A 425 -20.67 -5.84 -11.54
N GLN A 426 -20.88 -7.06 -12.02
CA GLN A 426 -19.93 -8.17 -11.93
C GLN A 426 -18.96 -8.15 -13.14
N ASN A 427 -17.88 -8.93 -13.07
CA ASN A 427 -16.87 -9.00 -14.13
C ASN A 427 -17.43 -9.49 -15.49
N ASP A 428 -18.47 -10.31 -15.46
CA ASP A 428 -19.17 -10.82 -16.63
C ASP A 428 -20.29 -9.90 -17.15
N GLY A 429 -20.42 -8.69 -16.58
CA GLY A 429 -21.44 -7.71 -16.93
C GLY A 429 -22.81 -7.96 -16.29
N THR A 430 -22.99 -9.03 -15.51
CA THR A 430 -24.19 -9.26 -14.70
C THR A 430 -24.19 -8.40 -13.44
N PHE A 431 -25.25 -8.50 -12.64
CA PHE A 431 -25.45 -7.69 -11.44
C PHE A 431 -25.69 -8.54 -10.21
N SER A 432 -25.37 -7.98 -9.05
CA SER A 432 -25.75 -8.57 -7.76
C SER A 432 -26.84 -7.78 -7.06
N VAL A 433 -27.75 -8.50 -6.41
CA VAL A 433 -28.80 -7.98 -5.51
C VAL A 433 -28.43 -8.38 -4.10
N ILE A 434 -28.32 -7.40 -3.20
CA ILE A 434 -27.96 -7.59 -1.79
C ILE A 434 -29.04 -6.97 -0.90
N PRO A 435 -30.03 -7.75 -0.46
CA PRO A 435 -31.09 -7.25 0.45
C PRO A 435 -30.54 -6.84 1.81
N GLN A 436 -31.22 -5.92 2.46
CA GLN A 436 -30.86 -5.44 3.77
C GLN A 436 -31.19 -6.47 4.87
N MET A 437 -30.20 -6.73 5.71
CA MET A 437 -30.31 -7.52 6.93
C MET A 437 -29.60 -6.74 8.02
N ARG A 438 -30.37 -5.87 8.73
CA ARG A 438 -29.80 -4.96 9.72
C ARG A 438 -29.15 -5.71 10.87
N GLY A 439 -27.90 -5.37 11.17
CA GLY A 439 -27.11 -6.10 12.17
C GLY A 439 -26.84 -7.56 11.82
N GLY A 440 -27.04 -7.98 10.56
CA GLY A 440 -26.94 -9.38 10.12
C GLY A 440 -28.15 -10.25 10.49
N VAL A 441 -29.26 -9.62 10.93
CA VAL A 441 -30.48 -10.32 11.36
C VAL A 441 -31.48 -10.41 10.21
N THR A 442 -32.11 -11.58 10.05
CA THR A 442 -33.19 -11.87 9.12
C THR A 442 -34.21 -12.80 9.79
N ASP A 443 -35.33 -13.05 9.16
CA ASP A 443 -36.38 -13.97 9.63
C ASP A 443 -36.63 -15.09 8.62
N ALA A 444 -37.45 -16.07 9.02
CA ALA A 444 -37.74 -17.24 8.20
C ALA A 444 -38.48 -16.89 6.91
N ASP A 445 -39.38 -15.91 6.92
CA ASP A 445 -40.18 -15.53 5.76
C ASP A 445 -39.30 -14.80 4.72
N GLN A 446 -38.36 -13.96 5.16
CA GLN A 446 -37.39 -13.33 4.29
C GLN A 446 -36.46 -14.37 3.62
N LEU A 447 -36.00 -15.40 4.37
CA LEU A 447 -35.17 -16.47 3.82
C LEU A 447 -35.91 -17.31 2.79
N ILE A 448 -37.19 -17.65 3.06
CA ILE A 448 -38.05 -18.37 2.11
C ILE A 448 -38.22 -17.54 0.84
N ARG A 449 -38.56 -16.27 0.95
CA ARG A 449 -38.74 -15.34 -0.18
C ARG A 449 -37.48 -15.19 -1.01
N LEU A 450 -36.31 -15.06 -0.38
CA LEU A 450 -35.02 -15.07 -1.07
C LEU A 450 -34.79 -16.34 -1.88
N GLY A 451 -35.12 -17.51 -1.31
CA GLY A 451 -35.01 -18.78 -2.00
C GLY A 451 -35.97 -18.91 -3.19
N GLU A 452 -37.22 -18.44 -3.04
CA GLU A 452 -38.21 -18.43 -4.12
C GLU A 452 -37.82 -17.51 -5.26
N VAL A 453 -37.38 -16.31 -4.96
CA VAL A 453 -36.90 -15.33 -5.95
C VAL A 453 -35.66 -15.87 -6.66
N ALA A 454 -34.69 -16.44 -5.94
CA ALA A 454 -33.52 -17.05 -6.54
C ALA A 454 -33.87 -18.14 -7.54
N LYS A 455 -34.86 -19.01 -7.21
CA LYS A 455 -35.36 -20.03 -8.13
C LYS A 455 -36.10 -19.43 -9.34
N LYS A 456 -36.96 -18.44 -9.12
CA LYS A 456 -37.75 -17.77 -10.17
C LYS A 456 -36.88 -17.15 -11.26
N TYR A 457 -35.79 -16.54 -10.87
CA TYR A 457 -34.86 -15.86 -11.78
C TYR A 457 -33.64 -16.70 -12.16
N ASN A 458 -33.61 -18.00 -11.83
CA ASN A 458 -32.50 -18.91 -12.10
C ASN A 458 -31.15 -18.32 -11.66
N VAL A 459 -31.08 -17.71 -10.47
CA VAL A 459 -29.88 -17.07 -9.96
C VAL A 459 -28.73 -18.07 -9.84
N PRO A 460 -27.62 -17.90 -10.58
CA PRO A 460 -26.56 -18.89 -10.63
C PRO A 460 -25.79 -19.04 -9.31
N LEU A 461 -25.73 -17.98 -8.49
CA LEU A 461 -25.03 -18.03 -7.20
C LEU A 461 -25.79 -17.25 -6.13
N VAL A 462 -26.16 -17.96 -5.05
CA VAL A 462 -26.64 -17.38 -3.80
C VAL A 462 -25.53 -17.54 -2.76
N LYS A 463 -25.07 -16.45 -2.13
CA LYS A 463 -23.92 -16.49 -1.22
C LYS A 463 -24.18 -15.66 0.04
N VAL A 464 -23.84 -16.23 1.21
CA VAL A 464 -23.70 -15.45 2.44
C VAL A 464 -22.41 -14.62 2.35
N THR A 465 -22.55 -13.31 2.44
CA THR A 465 -21.44 -12.38 2.30
C THR A 465 -20.67 -12.21 3.62
N GLY A 466 -19.41 -11.78 3.53
CA GLY A 466 -18.63 -11.44 4.71
C GLY A 466 -19.19 -10.27 5.54
N SER A 467 -20.25 -9.60 5.07
CA SER A 467 -20.98 -8.56 5.80
C SER A 467 -22.31 -9.06 6.38
N GLN A 468 -22.43 -10.37 6.60
CA GLN A 468 -23.60 -11.01 7.23
C GLN A 468 -24.92 -10.76 6.47
N ARG A 469 -24.89 -10.83 5.15
CA ARG A 469 -26.06 -10.68 4.26
C ARG A 469 -26.08 -11.80 3.23
N VAL A 470 -27.25 -12.07 2.67
CA VAL A 470 -27.37 -12.97 1.52
C VAL A 470 -27.32 -12.15 0.23
N GLY A 471 -26.49 -12.53 -0.71
CA GLY A 471 -26.38 -11.92 -2.02
C GLY A 471 -26.82 -12.87 -3.13
N LEU A 472 -27.55 -12.33 -4.10
CA LEU A 472 -27.97 -12.96 -5.34
C LEU A 472 -27.06 -12.44 -6.46
N TYR A 473 -26.34 -13.32 -7.16
CA TYR A 473 -25.34 -12.96 -8.16
C TYR A 473 -25.69 -13.53 -9.52
N GLY A 474 -25.32 -12.83 -10.60
CA GLY A 474 -25.53 -13.29 -11.96
C GLY A 474 -26.85 -12.84 -12.58
N LEU A 475 -27.49 -11.80 -12.04
CA LEU A 475 -28.74 -11.24 -12.55
C LEU A 475 -28.49 -10.31 -13.75
N LYS A 476 -29.45 -10.30 -14.70
CA LYS A 476 -29.40 -9.39 -15.84
C LYS A 476 -29.92 -8.00 -15.44
N LYS A 477 -29.48 -6.98 -16.17
CA LYS A 477 -29.84 -5.58 -15.92
C LYS A 477 -31.35 -5.35 -15.88
N ASP A 478 -32.08 -5.86 -16.85
CA ASP A 478 -33.54 -5.71 -17.00
C ASP A 478 -34.36 -6.56 -16.00
N GLU A 479 -33.71 -7.47 -15.28
CA GLU A 479 -34.36 -8.26 -14.24
C GLU A 479 -34.39 -7.51 -12.88
N LEU A 480 -33.45 -6.57 -12.65
CA LEU A 480 -33.25 -5.93 -11.36
C LEU A 480 -34.53 -5.32 -10.76
N PRO A 481 -35.32 -4.48 -11.49
CA PRO A 481 -36.56 -3.91 -10.93
C PRO A 481 -37.58 -4.98 -10.55
N LYS A 482 -37.65 -6.06 -11.34
CA LYS A 482 -38.57 -7.18 -11.08
C LYS A 482 -38.15 -8.00 -9.87
N VAL A 483 -36.86 -8.26 -9.75
CA VAL A 483 -36.27 -8.98 -8.60
C VAL A 483 -36.51 -8.22 -7.30
N TRP A 484 -36.24 -6.91 -7.28
CA TRP A 484 -36.50 -6.09 -6.10
C TRP A 484 -37.99 -6.00 -5.73
N LYS A 485 -38.87 -5.92 -6.73
CA LYS A 485 -40.31 -5.98 -6.52
C LYS A 485 -40.76 -7.29 -5.88
N ASP A 486 -40.28 -8.43 -6.38
CA ASP A 486 -40.64 -9.74 -5.86
C ASP A 486 -40.05 -10.01 -4.48
N LEU A 487 -38.85 -9.49 -4.21
CA LEU A 487 -38.24 -9.56 -2.88
C LEU A 487 -39.03 -8.78 -1.84
N GLY A 488 -39.55 -7.60 -2.18
CA GLY A 488 -40.20 -6.69 -1.23
C GLY A 488 -39.30 -6.33 -0.04
N MET A 489 -38.00 -6.34 -0.23
CA MET A 489 -36.99 -6.03 0.78
C MET A 489 -36.20 -4.79 0.36
N ARG A 490 -35.73 -4.03 1.33
CA ARG A 490 -34.87 -2.86 1.09
C ARG A 490 -33.46 -3.28 0.67
N SER A 491 -32.75 -2.44 -0.08
CA SER A 491 -31.38 -2.68 -0.46
C SER A 491 -30.40 -2.37 0.68
N ALA A 492 -29.32 -3.12 0.75
CA ALA A 492 -28.31 -2.98 1.80
C ALA A 492 -27.24 -1.93 1.52
N SER A 493 -27.42 -1.04 0.53
CA SER A 493 -26.40 -0.06 0.09
C SER A 493 -25.00 -0.68 -0.06
N ALA A 494 -24.92 -1.90 -0.62
CA ALA A 494 -23.67 -2.64 -0.78
C ALA A 494 -22.72 -2.06 -1.85
N TYR A 495 -23.15 -1.04 -2.54
CA TYR A 495 -22.49 -0.27 -3.59
C TYR A 495 -22.18 1.16 -3.12
N GLY A 496 -21.33 1.88 -3.82
CA GLY A 496 -21.10 3.30 -3.62
C GLY A 496 -20.33 3.69 -2.34
N LYS A 497 -20.23 5.00 -2.14
CA LYS A 497 -19.53 5.63 -1.01
C LYS A 497 -20.55 6.07 0.05
N LYS A 498 -21.06 5.10 0.76
CA LYS A 498 -22.13 5.25 1.77
C LYS A 498 -21.82 4.44 3.01
N THR A 499 -22.62 4.67 4.03
CA THR A 499 -22.69 3.80 5.21
C THR A 499 -23.01 2.37 4.80
N ARG A 500 -22.30 1.41 5.35
CA ARG A 500 -22.49 -0.03 5.12
C ARG A 500 -23.28 -0.66 6.25
N SER A 501 -23.86 -1.84 5.99
CA SER A 501 -24.50 -2.64 7.03
C SER A 501 -23.55 -2.89 8.20
N VAL A 502 -24.10 -2.87 9.39
CA VAL A 502 -23.39 -3.14 10.64
C VAL A 502 -23.23 -4.64 10.82
N LYS A 503 -22.01 -5.10 11.07
CA LYS A 503 -21.80 -6.48 11.54
C LYS A 503 -22.06 -6.54 13.04
N SER A 504 -22.83 -7.52 13.51
CA SER A 504 -22.95 -7.81 14.93
C SER A 504 -22.75 -9.28 15.24
N CYS A 505 -22.25 -9.60 16.41
CA CYS A 505 -22.31 -10.96 16.93
C CYS A 505 -23.61 -11.12 17.75
N VAL A 506 -23.91 -12.35 18.17
CA VAL A 506 -25.15 -12.65 18.92
C VAL A 506 -25.17 -12.09 20.35
N GLY A 507 -24.06 -11.54 20.83
CA GLY A 507 -24.00 -10.83 22.11
C GLY A 507 -24.46 -11.59 23.33
N LYS A 508 -24.87 -10.84 24.35
CA LYS A 508 -25.33 -11.39 25.62
C LYS A 508 -26.61 -12.24 25.49
N GLU A 509 -27.36 -12.07 24.40
CA GLU A 509 -28.59 -12.85 24.18
C GLU A 509 -28.31 -14.36 24.08
N PHE A 510 -27.24 -14.75 23.35
CA PHE A 510 -27.01 -16.16 23.03
C PHE A 510 -25.55 -16.62 23.24
N CYS A 511 -24.63 -15.71 23.61
CA CYS A 511 -23.24 -16.05 23.82
C CYS A 511 -22.85 -15.97 25.30
N ARG A 512 -22.33 -17.07 25.86
CA ARG A 512 -21.86 -17.14 27.25
C ARG A 512 -20.76 -16.13 27.60
N PHE A 513 -20.07 -15.59 26.60
CA PHE A 513 -19.00 -14.60 26.77
C PHE A 513 -19.48 -13.17 26.48
N GLY A 514 -20.71 -13.01 26.00
CA GLY A 514 -21.27 -11.71 25.69
C GLY A 514 -21.52 -10.88 26.96
N THR A 515 -21.00 -9.66 26.99
CA THR A 515 -21.17 -8.74 28.10
C THR A 515 -22.36 -7.79 27.88
N GLN A 516 -22.66 -7.46 26.61
CA GLN A 516 -23.71 -6.52 26.22
C GLN A 516 -24.58 -7.05 25.07
N TYR A 517 -25.74 -6.40 24.82
CA TYR A 517 -26.71 -6.71 23.78
C TYR A 517 -26.28 -6.12 22.42
N THR A 518 -25.56 -6.86 21.64
CA THR A 518 -24.90 -6.36 20.41
C THR A 518 -25.79 -6.37 19.19
N THR A 519 -26.70 -7.33 19.06
CA THR A 519 -27.67 -7.41 17.97
C THR A 519 -28.56 -6.17 17.93
N ARG A 520 -29.10 -5.79 19.08
CA ARG A 520 -29.94 -4.59 19.23
C ARG A 520 -29.17 -3.31 18.89
N LEU A 521 -27.95 -3.16 19.41
CA LEU A 521 -27.10 -2.01 19.11
C LEU A 521 -26.71 -1.95 17.64
N GLY A 522 -26.36 -3.09 17.02
CA GLY A 522 -26.05 -3.17 15.60
C GLY A 522 -27.20 -2.74 14.70
N ILE A 523 -28.41 -3.22 14.98
CA ILE A 523 -29.64 -2.81 14.28
C ILE A 523 -29.90 -1.31 14.45
N ARG A 524 -29.73 -0.79 15.68
CA ARG A 524 -29.94 0.62 16.01
C ARG A 524 -28.96 1.52 15.22
N LEU A 525 -27.66 1.21 15.23
CA LEU A 525 -26.65 1.94 14.47
C LEU A 525 -26.96 1.95 12.97
N GLU A 526 -27.33 0.79 12.40
CA GLU A 526 -27.65 0.70 10.99
C GLU A 526 -28.89 1.54 10.64
N LYS A 527 -30.00 1.44 11.40
CA LYS A 527 -31.20 2.25 11.20
C LYS A 527 -30.94 3.75 11.28
N THR A 528 -30.10 4.17 12.24
CA THR A 528 -29.81 5.59 12.45
C THR A 528 -29.02 6.18 11.27
N PHE A 529 -28.07 5.44 10.69
CA PHE A 529 -27.12 5.98 9.71
C PHE A 529 -27.22 5.37 8.32
N GLU A 530 -28.22 4.54 8.01
CA GLU A 530 -28.39 3.93 6.68
C GLU A 530 -28.54 4.98 5.59
N TYR A 531 -27.95 4.70 4.42
CA TYR A 531 -27.94 5.51 3.19
C TYR A 531 -27.18 6.83 3.22
N ILE A 532 -26.59 7.24 4.34
CA ILE A 532 -25.79 8.46 4.42
C ILE A 532 -24.57 8.36 3.51
N ASP A 533 -24.41 9.36 2.62
CA ASP A 533 -23.22 9.52 1.78
C ASP A 533 -22.02 9.94 2.62
N THR A 534 -20.89 9.27 2.40
CA THR A 534 -19.61 9.50 3.08
C THR A 534 -18.49 9.64 2.05
N PRO A 535 -17.32 10.23 2.37
CA PRO A 535 -16.21 10.35 1.41
C PRO A 535 -15.82 9.02 0.75
N HIS A 536 -15.84 7.94 1.52
CA HIS A 536 -15.69 6.57 1.06
C HIS A 536 -16.63 5.65 1.86
N LYS A 537 -16.73 4.36 1.51
CA LYS A 537 -17.54 3.38 2.27
C LYS A 537 -17.19 3.41 3.77
N PHE A 538 -18.19 3.49 4.62
CA PHE A 538 -18.04 3.52 6.08
C PHE A 538 -18.58 2.21 6.67
N LYS A 539 -17.71 1.43 7.30
CA LYS A 539 -18.02 0.10 7.85
C LYS A 539 -18.06 0.15 9.37
N MET A 540 -19.07 -0.50 9.95
CA MET A 540 -19.26 -0.59 11.39
C MET A 540 -19.26 -2.06 11.84
N GLY A 541 -18.86 -2.31 13.10
CA GLY A 541 -18.93 -3.63 13.71
C GLY A 541 -19.12 -3.55 15.21
N VAL A 542 -20.00 -4.40 15.76
CA VAL A 542 -20.32 -4.47 17.19
C VAL A 542 -20.05 -5.87 17.72
N SER A 543 -18.99 -6.01 18.51
CA SER A 543 -18.58 -7.26 19.16
C SER A 543 -19.03 -7.29 20.62
N GLY A 544 -19.58 -8.40 21.06
CA GLY A 544 -20.15 -8.60 22.41
C GLY A 544 -19.13 -8.86 23.51
N CYS A 545 -17.86 -8.95 23.18
CA CYS A 545 -16.75 -9.12 24.14
C CYS A 545 -15.40 -8.87 23.44
N PRO A 546 -14.27 -8.82 24.19
CA PRO A 546 -12.93 -8.60 23.64
C PRO A 546 -12.44 -9.64 22.61
N ARG A 547 -13.12 -10.78 22.44
CA ARG A 547 -12.82 -11.75 21.36
C ARG A 547 -13.05 -11.20 19.95
N SER A 548 -13.78 -10.10 19.84
CA SER A 548 -13.97 -9.33 18.58
C SER A 548 -14.39 -10.18 17.36
N CYS A 549 -15.34 -11.11 17.53
CA CYS A 549 -15.79 -12.08 16.52
C CYS A 549 -16.25 -11.45 15.18
N VAL A 550 -16.62 -10.18 15.16
CA VAL A 550 -16.99 -9.45 13.94
C VAL A 550 -15.90 -8.47 13.49
N GLU A 551 -14.68 -8.65 14.01
CA GLU A 551 -13.50 -7.90 13.61
C GLU A 551 -13.67 -6.37 13.82
N SER A 552 -14.25 -5.96 14.97
CA SER A 552 -14.52 -4.55 15.27
C SER A 552 -13.27 -3.68 15.23
N GLY A 553 -12.11 -4.23 15.62
CA GLY A 553 -10.82 -3.52 15.60
C GLY A 553 -10.29 -3.11 14.22
N VAL A 554 -10.87 -3.62 13.11
CA VAL A 554 -10.50 -3.24 11.73
C VAL A 554 -11.67 -2.62 10.96
N LYS A 555 -12.55 -1.93 11.65
CA LYS A 555 -13.69 -1.18 11.08
C LYS A 555 -13.44 0.32 11.14
N ASP A 556 -14.12 1.07 10.30
CA ASP A 556 -14.11 2.53 10.33
C ASP A 556 -14.62 3.05 11.69
N PHE A 557 -15.64 2.35 12.25
CA PHE A 557 -16.14 2.49 13.61
C PHE A 557 -16.37 1.10 14.21
N GLY A 558 -15.57 0.74 15.20
CA GLY A 558 -15.61 -0.54 15.89
C GLY A 558 -16.06 -0.39 17.33
N VAL A 559 -16.99 -1.25 17.75
CA VAL A 559 -17.48 -1.33 19.13
C VAL A 559 -17.12 -2.69 19.70
N ILE A 560 -16.42 -2.70 20.83
CA ILE A 560 -16.11 -3.92 21.59
C ILE A 560 -16.73 -3.77 22.97
N SER A 561 -17.72 -4.62 23.26
CA SER A 561 -18.41 -4.61 24.55
C SER A 561 -17.51 -5.14 25.68
N VAL A 562 -17.58 -4.47 26.83
CA VAL A 562 -16.93 -4.83 28.09
C VAL A 562 -17.97 -4.89 29.20
N GLU A 563 -17.62 -5.34 30.41
CA GLU A 563 -18.57 -5.51 31.52
C GLU A 563 -19.35 -4.22 31.83
N ASN A 564 -18.65 -3.09 31.84
CA ASN A 564 -19.23 -1.78 32.23
C ASN A 564 -19.44 -0.85 31.04
N GLY A 565 -19.71 -1.37 29.82
CA GLY A 565 -19.99 -0.52 28.67
C GLY A 565 -19.37 -0.98 27.36
N TYR A 566 -18.84 -0.01 26.58
CA TYR A 566 -18.43 -0.20 25.21
C TYR A 566 -17.12 0.55 24.92
N GLN A 567 -16.11 -0.16 24.49
CA GLN A 567 -14.88 0.43 23.92
C GLN A 567 -15.11 0.80 22.46
N ILE A 568 -14.77 2.03 22.10
CA ILE A 568 -14.95 2.59 20.77
C ILE A 568 -13.60 2.68 20.06
N TYR A 569 -13.46 2.00 18.92
CA TYR A 569 -12.29 2.02 18.07
C TYR A 569 -12.61 2.74 16.76
N ILE A 570 -11.69 3.60 16.27
CA ILE A 570 -11.87 4.39 15.06
C ILE A 570 -10.68 4.24 14.11
N GLY A 571 -10.90 4.47 12.81
CA GLY A 571 -9.84 4.48 11.80
C GLY A 571 -9.33 3.10 11.40
N GLY A 572 -10.03 2.02 11.71
CA GLY A 572 -9.67 0.68 11.25
C GLY A 572 -9.97 0.47 9.75
N ASN A 573 -9.17 -0.34 9.10
CA ASN A 573 -9.35 -0.73 7.69
C ASN A 573 -9.00 -2.20 7.47
N GLY A 574 -9.97 -3.00 7.05
CA GLY A 574 -9.76 -4.36 6.55
C GLY A 574 -9.81 -4.36 5.02
N GLY A 575 -8.76 -3.95 4.37
CA GLY A 575 -8.63 -3.87 2.92
C GLY A 575 -7.26 -4.38 2.45
N THR A 576 -6.79 -3.92 1.30
CA THR A 576 -5.45 -4.24 0.78
C THR A 576 -4.34 -3.83 1.76
N GLU A 577 -4.56 -2.73 2.47
CA GLU A 577 -3.71 -2.28 3.57
C GLU A 577 -4.53 -2.41 4.86
N VAL A 578 -4.16 -3.36 5.70
CA VAL A 578 -4.87 -3.62 6.97
C VAL A 578 -4.38 -2.62 8.01
N THR A 579 -5.32 -1.88 8.61
CA THR A 579 -5.02 -0.93 9.68
C THR A 579 -5.87 -1.29 10.89
N VAL A 580 -5.24 -1.40 12.05
CA VAL A 580 -5.95 -1.57 13.33
C VAL A 580 -6.47 -0.21 13.77
N GLY A 581 -7.74 -0.17 14.17
CA GLY A 581 -8.36 1.03 14.73
C GLY A 581 -7.77 1.38 16.09
N GLN A 582 -7.73 2.67 16.40
CA GLN A 582 -7.23 3.17 17.67
C GLN A 582 -8.39 3.34 18.67
N LEU A 583 -8.15 3.05 19.94
CA LEU A 583 -9.13 3.22 21.01
C LEU A 583 -9.41 4.70 21.27
N LEU A 584 -10.59 5.16 20.89
CA LEU A 584 -11.03 6.53 21.11
C LEU A 584 -11.37 6.77 22.59
N THR A 585 -12.28 5.96 23.12
CA THR A 585 -12.77 6.06 24.51
C THR A 585 -13.57 4.80 24.90
N THR A 586 -13.96 4.73 26.17
CA THR A 586 -14.95 3.78 26.67
C THR A 586 -16.18 4.55 27.15
N VAL A 587 -17.38 4.09 26.78
CA VAL A 587 -18.67 4.70 27.15
C VAL A 587 -19.58 3.67 27.80
N GLU A 588 -20.53 4.13 28.59
CA GLU A 588 -21.40 3.26 29.42
C GLU A 588 -22.69 2.84 28.70
N THR A 589 -23.21 3.70 27.82
CA THR A 589 -24.54 3.52 27.24
C THR A 589 -24.54 3.41 25.72
N GLU A 590 -25.57 2.75 25.17
CA GLU A 590 -25.80 2.68 23.73
C GLU A 590 -26.04 4.06 23.09
N ASP A 591 -26.65 4.99 23.85
CA ASP A 591 -26.87 6.35 23.36
C ASP A 591 -25.56 7.09 23.09
N GLN A 592 -24.61 6.96 24.01
CA GLN A 592 -23.26 7.51 23.81
C GLN A 592 -22.54 6.87 22.62
N VAL A 593 -22.71 5.55 22.41
CA VAL A 593 -22.15 4.88 21.23
C VAL A 593 -22.73 5.47 19.94
N VAL A 594 -24.06 5.65 19.87
CA VAL A 594 -24.74 6.21 18.70
C VAL A 594 -24.31 7.65 18.45
N GLN A 595 -24.24 8.46 19.52
CA GLN A 595 -23.81 9.85 19.44
C GLN A 595 -22.37 10.00 18.92
N LEU A 596 -21.43 9.23 19.47
CA LEU A 596 -20.04 9.22 19.00
C LEU A 596 -19.91 8.73 17.55
N CYS A 597 -20.67 7.71 17.17
CA CYS A 597 -20.68 7.22 15.78
C CYS A 597 -21.13 8.31 14.81
N GLY A 598 -22.22 9.01 15.14
CA GLY A 598 -22.72 10.12 14.32
C GLY A 598 -21.76 11.30 14.26
N ALA A 599 -21.17 11.68 15.40
CA ALA A 599 -20.19 12.75 15.46
C ALA A 599 -18.93 12.44 14.62
N LEU A 600 -18.37 11.23 14.74
CA LEU A 600 -17.25 10.77 13.92
C LEU A 600 -17.61 10.80 12.42
N MET A 601 -18.78 10.26 12.07
CA MET A 601 -19.22 10.19 10.68
C MET A 601 -19.37 11.59 10.08
N GLN A 602 -19.95 12.54 10.82
CA GLN A 602 -20.10 13.92 10.35
C GLN A 602 -18.74 14.62 10.25
N TYR A 603 -17.87 14.46 11.23
CA TYR A 603 -16.53 15.04 11.19
C TYR A 603 -15.72 14.50 9.99
N TYR A 604 -15.81 13.20 9.74
CA TYR A 604 -15.22 12.59 8.54
C TYR A 604 -15.87 13.11 7.24
N ARG A 605 -17.19 13.32 7.20
CA ARG A 605 -17.87 13.93 6.04
C ARG A 605 -17.35 15.34 5.76
N GLU A 606 -17.15 16.15 6.80
CA GLU A 606 -16.77 17.55 6.71
C GLU A 606 -15.28 17.78 6.44
N THR A 607 -14.40 16.84 6.76
CA THR A 607 -12.94 16.99 6.68
C THR A 607 -12.25 15.96 5.79
N GLY A 608 -12.95 14.89 5.41
CA GLY A 608 -12.44 13.86 4.51
C GLY A 608 -12.33 14.31 3.05
N ILE A 609 -11.27 13.89 2.37
CA ILE A 609 -11.13 14.06 0.93
C ILE A 609 -11.99 13.01 0.23
N TYR A 610 -12.69 13.38 -0.85
CA TYR A 610 -13.53 12.41 -1.56
C TYR A 610 -12.70 11.23 -2.08
N ALA A 611 -13.16 10.02 -1.81
CA ALA A 611 -12.49 8.72 -1.97
C ALA A 611 -11.40 8.38 -0.93
N GLU A 612 -11.14 9.21 0.07
CA GLU A 612 -10.26 8.90 1.20
C GLU A 612 -10.98 7.99 2.21
N ARG A 613 -10.32 6.93 2.70
CA ARG A 613 -10.82 6.07 3.80
C ARG A 613 -10.53 6.71 5.17
N THR A 614 -11.23 6.24 6.20
CA THR A 614 -11.05 6.75 7.58
C THR A 614 -9.63 6.50 8.13
N ALA A 615 -8.95 5.43 7.76
CA ALA A 615 -7.58 5.18 8.22
C ALA A 615 -6.55 6.22 7.70
N PRO A 616 -6.42 6.48 6.37
CA PRO A 616 -5.56 7.56 5.89
C PRO A 616 -6.05 8.95 6.32
N TRP A 617 -7.38 9.19 6.45
CA TRP A 617 -7.94 10.41 6.98
C TRP A 617 -7.49 10.67 8.43
N LEU A 618 -7.57 9.65 9.29
CA LEU A 618 -7.12 9.74 10.69
C LEU A 618 -5.60 9.98 10.78
N LYS A 619 -4.82 9.32 9.94
CA LYS A 619 -3.36 9.55 9.84
C LYS A 619 -3.02 10.98 9.40
N ARG A 620 -3.78 11.55 8.46
CA ARG A 620 -3.59 12.90 7.93
C ARG A 620 -3.94 13.98 8.95
N LEU A 621 -5.02 13.82 9.71
CA LEU A 621 -5.44 14.81 10.72
C LEU A 621 -4.72 14.63 12.07
N GLY A 622 -4.20 13.45 12.36
CA GLY A 622 -3.68 13.07 13.66
C GLY A 622 -4.77 12.55 14.62
N PHE A 623 -4.49 11.40 15.24
CA PHE A 623 -5.44 10.75 16.15
C PHE A 623 -5.85 11.64 17.33
N ASP A 624 -4.87 12.29 17.98
CA ASP A 624 -5.11 13.11 19.17
C ASP A 624 -6.01 14.32 18.86
N HIS A 625 -5.79 14.95 17.71
CA HIS A 625 -6.66 16.04 17.25
C HIS A 625 -8.10 15.57 17.01
N VAL A 626 -8.28 14.43 16.32
CA VAL A 626 -9.62 13.87 16.08
C VAL A 626 -10.28 13.46 17.40
N LYS A 627 -9.51 12.89 18.32
CA LYS A 627 -9.97 12.52 19.66
C LYS A 627 -10.44 13.75 20.46
N GLU A 628 -9.66 14.82 20.47
CA GLU A 628 -10.03 16.09 21.11
C GLU A 628 -11.38 16.62 20.59
N VAL A 629 -11.54 16.66 19.26
CA VAL A 629 -12.79 17.14 18.63
C VAL A 629 -13.99 16.28 19.00
N LEU A 630 -13.83 14.94 19.01
CA LEU A 630 -14.93 14.01 19.25
C LEU A 630 -15.30 13.85 20.74
N LEU A 631 -14.40 14.16 21.66
CA LEU A 631 -14.64 14.10 23.09
C LEU A 631 -15.01 15.43 23.71
N ASP A 632 -14.95 16.54 22.97
CA ASP A 632 -15.54 17.81 23.37
C ASP A 632 -17.06 17.70 23.26
N GLU A 633 -17.77 17.80 24.38
CA GLU A 633 -19.21 17.56 24.46
C GLU A 633 -20.04 18.47 23.55
N GLN A 634 -19.66 19.75 23.43
CA GLN A 634 -20.36 20.70 22.59
C GLN A 634 -20.16 20.38 21.11
N ARG A 635 -18.94 20.19 20.68
CA ARG A 635 -18.60 19.85 19.28
C ARG A 635 -19.20 18.50 18.89
N GLN A 636 -19.12 17.51 19.76
CA GLN A 636 -19.72 16.20 19.55
C GLN A 636 -21.23 16.31 19.29
N LYS A 637 -21.95 17.10 20.13
CA LYS A 637 -23.38 17.32 19.96
C LYS A 637 -23.69 18.04 18.64
N GLU A 638 -22.96 19.10 18.32
CA GLU A 638 -23.15 19.86 17.07
C GLU A 638 -22.92 18.99 15.84
N LEU A 639 -21.89 18.13 15.87
CA LEU A 639 -21.62 17.17 14.80
C LEU A 639 -22.75 16.15 14.67
N PHE A 640 -23.23 15.62 15.80
CA PHE A 640 -24.35 14.68 15.81
C PHE A 640 -25.64 15.31 15.29
N ASP A 641 -25.95 16.53 15.69
CA ASP A 641 -27.15 17.24 15.23
C ASP A 641 -27.09 17.46 13.71
N ARG A 642 -25.93 17.82 13.15
CA ARG A 642 -25.76 17.99 11.69
C ARG A 642 -25.86 16.68 10.90
N ILE A 643 -25.39 15.55 11.42
CA ILE A 643 -25.58 14.27 10.73
C ILE A 643 -27.03 13.83 10.74
N MET A 644 -27.75 14.11 11.82
CA MET A 644 -29.18 13.80 11.93
C MET A 644 -30.01 14.70 11.01
N ASP A 645 -29.65 15.97 10.87
CA ASP A 645 -30.26 16.87 9.90
C ASP A 645 -30.01 16.38 8.44
N ALA A 646 -28.77 16.02 8.12
CA ALA A 646 -28.45 15.42 6.83
C ALA A 646 -29.20 14.10 6.58
N LYS A 647 -29.45 13.29 7.62
CA LYS A 647 -30.26 12.07 7.52
C LYS A 647 -31.71 12.36 7.16
N GLN A 648 -32.30 13.44 7.71
CA GLN A 648 -33.66 13.84 7.38
C GLN A 648 -33.83 14.31 5.94
N ALA A 649 -32.78 14.86 5.36
CA ALA A 649 -32.75 15.33 3.96
C ALA A 649 -32.59 14.20 2.93
N LEU A 650 -32.29 12.96 3.36
CA LEU A 650 -32.10 11.85 2.43
C LEU A 650 -33.42 11.41 1.79
N GLU A 651 -33.36 11.18 0.47
CA GLU A 651 -34.42 10.47 -0.24
C GLU A 651 -34.63 9.07 0.38
N GLU A 652 -35.83 8.53 0.19
CA GLU A 652 -36.17 7.16 0.55
C GLU A 652 -35.28 6.13 -0.14
N GLU A 653 -35.42 4.89 0.24
CA GLU A 653 -34.68 3.76 -0.30
C GLU A 653 -34.81 3.71 -1.86
N PRO A 654 -33.70 3.71 -2.59
CA PRO A 654 -33.72 3.91 -4.05
C PRO A 654 -34.59 2.92 -4.82
N TRP A 655 -34.63 1.66 -4.39
CA TRP A 655 -35.39 0.61 -5.09
C TRP A 655 -36.90 0.73 -4.87
N GLU A 656 -37.39 1.26 -3.73
CA GLU A 656 -38.80 1.55 -3.52
C GLU A 656 -39.30 2.54 -4.60
N ALA A 657 -38.54 3.63 -4.82
CA ALA A 657 -38.86 4.61 -5.85
C ALA A 657 -38.75 4.02 -7.28
N ILE A 658 -37.73 3.22 -7.57
CA ILE A 658 -37.52 2.64 -8.92
C ILE A 658 -38.60 1.62 -9.25
N VAL A 659 -38.99 0.76 -8.31
CA VAL A 659 -39.97 -0.31 -8.54
C VAL A 659 -41.36 0.26 -8.87
N GLU A 660 -41.70 1.42 -8.34
CA GLU A 660 -43.01 2.07 -8.56
C GLU A 660 -43.02 3.04 -9.77
N ASN A 661 -41.87 3.50 -10.22
CA ASN A 661 -41.75 4.54 -11.24
C ASN A 661 -41.24 3.96 -12.58
N LYS A 662 -42.13 3.86 -13.58
CA LYS A 662 -41.80 3.37 -14.93
C LYS A 662 -40.73 4.20 -15.65
N GLU A 663 -40.65 5.50 -15.41
CA GLU A 663 -39.63 6.36 -16.01
C GLU A 663 -38.24 6.06 -15.41
N ALA A 664 -38.18 5.85 -14.09
CA ALA A 664 -36.95 5.46 -13.41
C ALA A 664 -36.47 4.06 -13.83
N GLN A 665 -37.37 3.18 -14.26
CA GLN A 665 -37.02 1.84 -14.75
C GLN A 665 -36.36 1.85 -16.13
N LYS A 666 -36.54 2.89 -16.96
CA LYS A 666 -35.98 2.95 -18.33
C LYS A 666 -34.47 2.80 -18.39
N ILE A 667 -33.73 3.21 -17.33
CA ILE A 667 -32.28 3.03 -17.29
C ILE A 667 -31.87 1.56 -17.26
N PHE A 668 -32.80 0.66 -16.91
CA PHE A 668 -32.58 -0.79 -16.87
C PHE A 668 -33.00 -1.51 -18.14
N ASP A 669 -33.70 -0.82 -19.06
CA ASP A 669 -34.07 -1.40 -20.35
C ASP A 669 -32.79 -1.73 -21.15
N VAL A 670 -32.78 -2.91 -21.76
CA VAL A 670 -31.75 -3.29 -22.73
C VAL A 670 -32.22 -2.79 -24.10
N GLU A 671 -31.49 -1.83 -24.67
CA GLU A 671 -31.72 -1.46 -26.05
C GLU A 671 -31.55 -2.73 -26.92
N LYS A 672 -32.58 -3.12 -27.61
CA LYS A 672 -32.47 -4.18 -28.63
C LYS A 672 -31.65 -3.61 -29.78
N VAL A 673 -30.36 -3.96 -29.83
CA VAL A 673 -29.48 -3.73 -30.98
C VAL A 673 -29.90 -4.64 -32.12
#